data_a91cc76d1a5876c4542ac6bf83a772dc
#
_entry.id   a91cc76d1a5876c4542ac6bf83a772dc
#
_cell.length_a   1.000
_cell.length_b   1.000
_cell.length_c   1.000
_cell.angle_alpha   90.00
_cell.angle_beta   90.00
_cell.angle_gamma   90.00
#
_symmetry.space_group_name_H-M   'P 1'
#
loop_
_entity.id
_entity.type
_entity.pdbx_description
1 polymer ?
#
loop_
_entity_poly.entity_id
_entity_poly.type
_entity_poly.pdbx_seq_one_letter_code
_entity_poly.pdbx_strand_id
1 'polypeptide(L)'
;MSFRAPKTFTWLAFSLLLMTSGGGLALPLSAQEEAKPTQEAEAAPASDNVKSEGKEALAGTAGKKDKRESVNPPPAAPKESAKSPRAAKSKEAGDRVDARKYYHTLIDAYFDGVFKLEPHYATELGVHDYDGLMPDMSPDGVKKETRFYKDYLKKFEAVDTASLSEKDRLDLALVVNQIKDKLLEIEEIAGYKRNPSNYSELACAAVFALMKRNFAEPQERLKSVIAREKAIPEMLKVGRENIKVESVPKVYAEIDLEQLPGIISFFEKDVPSAFDSVKNTALNQEFATANKAVIAALKEHESYVRKEILPKAKGNYSLGSELYKKKLLYQEMVDEPIDSLYQRGMTELRRLQKDFARTAHAIDPNRSALKVFEGISSKHPEPAELIDSVKKVLEDLRRFCVEKPILSIPSEDRASVAETPPFARALSFASMDTPGPFEKKAKEAYYFVTLPEKDWPAKRVEEHMRSFSFQDVLNTSVHEAYPGHYVQFLWVNTNPSKVRKLIGCGSNVEGWAHYCEQMMVDEGLGSGDLKLRLAQLHDALLRCCRYLVAIKMHTDKMTVEEATDFFVREGFQERANGEREAKRGTSDPTYLVYTLGKLQIIALRDEYKKSKGQEYSLKGFHDAFMSTGCPPVKLVRAELLNDYSAFPVSTKNVKPAKKK
;
A
#
# COMPACT_ATOMS: atom_id res chain seq x y z
N MET A 1 43.83 -21.09 -0.47
CA MET A 1 43.18 -20.17 0.49
C MET A 1 41.97 -19.57 -0.23
N SER A 2 40.82 -20.09 0.09
CA SER A 2 39.55 -19.77 -0.56
C SER A 2 38.88 -18.61 0.17
N PHE A 3 38.84 -17.43 -0.45
CA PHE A 3 38.09 -16.30 0.05
C PHE A 3 36.62 -16.49 -0.37
N ARG A 4 35.76 -16.82 0.59
CA ARG A 4 34.31 -16.71 0.45
C ARG A 4 33.93 -15.24 0.53
N ALA A 5 33.38 -14.70 -0.56
CA ALA A 5 32.76 -13.37 -0.56
C ALA A 5 31.48 -13.36 0.29
N PRO A 6 31.18 -12.27 1.01
CA PRO A 6 29.94 -12.16 1.78
C PRO A 6 28.75 -12.02 0.83
N LYS A 7 27.71 -12.80 1.09
CA LYS A 7 26.44 -12.76 0.37
C LYS A 7 25.72 -11.45 0.72
N THR A 8 25.39 -10.68 -0.27
CA THR A 8 24.72 -9.39 -0.18
C THR A 8 23.21 -9.55 -0.31
N PHE A 9 22.47 -8.87 0.56
CA PHE A 9 21.02 -8.91 0.70
C PHE A 9 20.36 -7.66 0.13
N THR A 10 19.15 -7.81 -0.41
CA THR A 10 18.33 -6.71 -0.95
C THR A 10 16.99 -6.69 -0.23
N TRP A 11 16.59 -5.54 0.33
CA TRP A 11 15.36 -5.32 1.09
C TRP A 11 14.41 -4.34 0.38
N LEU A 12 13.11 -4.42 0.66
CA LEU A 12 12.04 -3.64 0.06
C LEU A 12 11.82 -2.28 0.73
N ALA A 13 11.31 -1.35 -0.07
CA ALA A 13 10.90 -0.03 0.34
C ALA A 13 9.87 -0.06 1.47
N PHE A 14 10.17 0.58 2.57
CA PHE A 14 9.17 1.13 3.47
C PHE A 14 8.60 2.42 2.84
N SER A 15 7.88 2.27 1.73
CA SER A 15 6.84 3.25 1.46
C SER A 15 5.87 3.11 2.61
N LEU A 16 5.53 4.21 3.26
CA LEU A 16 4.56 4.30 4.33
C LEU A 16 3.23 3.68 3.84
N LEU A 17 3.16 2.34 3.81
CA LEU A 17 1.91 1.64 3.66
C LEU A 17 1.19 1.79 5.00
N LEU A 18 0.68 2.99 5.20
CA LEU A 18 -0.37 3.24 6.15
C LEU A 18 -1.48 2.24 5.83
N MET A 19 -1.59 1.23 6.68
CA MET A 19 -2.77 0.41 6.81
C MET A 19 -3.07 -0.62 5.74
N THR A 20 -2.22 -1.60 5.59
CA THR A 20 -2.73 -2.92 5.32
C THR A 20 -2.32 -3.84 6.44
N SER A 21 -3.28 -4.10 7.30
CA SER A 21 -3.21 -5.07 8.37
C SER A 21 -2.77 -6.43 7.85
N GLY A 22 -1.70 -6.97 8.42
CA GLY A 22 -1.47 -8.42 8.45
C GLY A 22 -1.01 -9.08 7.15
N GLY A 23 -0.35 -8.37 6.24
CA GLY A 23 0.41 -9.00 5.17
C GLY A 23 1.89 -8.84 5.46
N GLY A 24 2.60 -9.94 5.71
CA GLY A 24 4.04 -9.90 5.90
C GLY A 24 4.71 -9.18 4.73
N LEU A 25 5.59 -8.25 5.05
CA LEU A 25 6.43 -7.54 4.08
C LEU A 25 7.37 -8.57 3.43
N ALA A 26 7.12 -8.93 2.18
CA ALA A 26 8.01 -9.79 1.44
C ALA A 26 9.14 -9.00 0.80
N LEU A 27 10.32 -9.48 0.97
CA LEU A 27 11.57 -8.85 0.60
C LEU A 27 12.33 -9.65 -0.47
N PRO A 28 13.11 -9.05 -1.35
CA PRO A 28 13.68 -9.73 -2.49
C PRO A 28 15.12 -10.23 -2.32
N LEU A 29 15.41 -11.26 -3.08
CA LEU A 29 16.67 -11.99 -3.16
C LEU A 29 17.57 -11.63 -4.32
N SER A 30 18.85 -11.78 -4.09
CA SER A 30 19.83 -12.00 -5.15
C SER A 30 20.46 -13.39 -5.02
N ALA A 31 20.28 -14.26 -5.98
CA ALA A 31 21.09 -15.43 -6.16
C ALA A 31 21.88 -15.28 -7.47
N GLN A 32 23.19 -15.42 -7.39
CA GLN A 32 24.04 -15.71 -8.53
C GLN A 32 24.28 -17.22 -8.57
N GLU A 33 23.86 -17.86 -9.64
CA GLU A 33 24.55 -19.04 -10.19
C GLU A 33 24.73 -18.82 -11.69
N GLU A 34 25.96 -19.00 -12.15
CA GLU A 34 26.34 -18.93 -13.55
C GLU A 34 25.67 -20.08 -14.33
N ALA A 35 24.81 -19.75 -15.28
CA ALA A 35 24.36 -20.70 -16.30
C ALA A 35 25.00 -20.35 -17.65
N LYS A 36 25.69 -21.32 -18.23
CA LYS A 36 26.26 -21.31 -19.58
C LYS A 36 25.16 -21.15 -20.64
N PRO A 37 25.47 -20.53 -21.78
CA PRO A 37 24.48 -20.30 -22.83
C PRO A 37 24.14 -21.59 -23.57
N THR A 38 22.87 -21.87 -23.71
CA THR A 38 22.33 -22.87 -24.65
C THR A 38 21.59 -22.20 -25.78
N GLN A 39 21.75 -22.82 -26.94
CA GLN A 39 21.45 -22.37 -28.29
C GLN A 39 20.00 -21.95 -28.55
N GLU A 40 19.90 -21.08 -29.54
CA GLU A 40 18.70 -20.59 -30.21
C GLU A 40 17.77 -21.70 -30.70
N ALA A 41 16.47 -21.55 -30.52
CA ALA A 41 15.45 -22.27 -31.24
C ALA A 41 14.54 -21.29 -31.98
N GLU A 42 14.46 -21.50 -33.27
CA GLU A 42 13.71 -20.75 -34.27
C GLU A 42 12.19 -20.76 -34.00
N ALA A 43 11.58 -19.61 -34.29
CA ALA A 43 10.13 -19.44 -34.28
C ALA A 43 9.53 -19.81 -35.65
N ALA A 44 8.47 -20.59 -35.65
CA ALA A 44 7.61 -20.85 -36.79
C ALA A 44 6.33 -20.01 -36.73
N PRO A 45 5.76 -19.60 -37.87
CA PRO A 45 4.76 -18.56 -37.95
C PRO A 45 3.32 -19.05 -37.79
N ALA A 46 2.48 -18.18 -37.24
CA ALA A 46 1.05 -18.38 -37.12
C ALA A 46 0.33 -18.12 -38.44
N SER A 47 -0.62 -18.98 -38.79
CA SER A 47 -1.52 -18.81 -39.92
C SER A 47 -2.84 -18.19 -39.50
N ASP A 48 -3.27 -17.19 -40.25
CA ASP A 48 -4.57 -16.54 -40.26
C ASP A 48 -5.70 -17.49 -40.67
N ASN A 49 -6.85 -17.36 -40.09
CA ASN A 49 -8.10 -17.33 -40.84
C ASN A 49 -9.29 -16.80 -40.00
N VAL A 50 -9.76 -15.63 -40.40
CA VAL A 50 -11.04 -15.08 -39.97
C VAL A 50 -11.95 -15.05 -41.20
N LYS A 51 -13.17 -15.50 -41.05
CA LYS A 51 -14.28 -15.13 -41.92
C LYS A 51 -15.44 -14.56 -41.11
N SER A 52 -15.87 -13.43 -41.64
CA SER A 52 -17.00 -12.59 -41.30
C SER A 52 -18.33 -13.17 -41.79
N GLU A 53 -19.41 -12.70 -41.19
CA GLU A 53 -20.75 -12.41 -41.67
C GLU A 53 -21.70 -12.29 -40.49
N GLY A 54 -22.66 -11.41 -40.35
CA GLY A 54 -23.34 -10.49 -41.21
C GLY A 54 -24.45 -9.79 -40.43
N LYS A 55 -24.93 -8.73 -41.02
CA LYS A 55 -25.94 -7.74 -40.60
C LYS A 55 -27.34 -8.29 -40.29
N GLU A 56 -28.12 -7.49 -39.49
CA GLU A 56 -29.40 -6.82 -39.79
C GLU A 56 -30.00 -6.31 -38.49
N ALA A 57 -30.39 -5.17 -38.31
CA ALA A 57 -31.20 -4.01 -38.68
C ALA A 57 -32.72 -4.21 -38.56
N LEU A 58 -33.33 -3.17 -38.03
CA LEU A 58 -34.71 -2.62 -38.17
C LEU A 58 -35.56 -2.64 -36.88
N ALA A 59 -35.77 -1.45 -36.33
CA ALA A 59 -36.88 -0.48 -36.56
C ALA A 59 -38.20 -0.85 -35.86
N GLY A 60 -38.68 -0.08 -34.91
CA GLY A 60 -39.50 1.10 -35.05
C GLY A 60 -40.94 0.89 -34.53
N THR A 61 -41.42 1.86 -33.84
CA THR A 61 -42.73 2.58 -33.86
C THR A 61 -43.27 2.84 -32.45
N ALA A 62 -43.29 4.06 -32.04
CA ALA A 62 -44.30 5.10 -32.06
C ALA A 62 -45.66 4.81 -31.35
N GLY A 63 -45.90 5.51 -30.25
CA GLY A 63 -47.02 6.40 -30.03
C GLY A 63 -48.32 5.86 -29.42
N LYS A 64 -48.70 6.47 -28.31
CA LYS A 64 -49.96 7.22 -28.20
C LYS A 64 -50.20 7.80 -26.80
N LYS A 65 -50.61 9.06 -26.82
CA LYS A 65 -51.25 9.81 -25.72
C LYS A 65 -52.68 9.30 -25.50
N ASP A 66 -53.18 9.37 -24.29
CA ASP A 66 -54.40 10.11 -23.98
C ASP A 66 -54.78 10.08 -22.48
N LYS A 67 -55.10 11.26 -21.99
CA LYS A 67 -56.27 11.85 -21.31
C LYS A 67 -56.42 11.69 -19.79
N ARG A 68 -56.54 12.88 -19.26
CA ARG A 68 -56.97 13.24 -17.91
C ARG A 68 -58.43 12.83 -17.65
N GLU A 69 -58.72 12.46 -16.42
CA GLU A 69 -60.03 12.74 -15.81
C GLU A 69 -59.88 13.10 -14.32
N SER A 70 -60.56 14.18 -13.95
CA SER A 70 -60.64 14.80 -12.64
C SER A 70 -61.82 14.25 -11.85
N VAL A 71 -61.64 13.91 -10.55
CA VAL A 71 -62.77 13.71 -9.63
C VAL A 71 -62.44 14.36 -8.27
N ASN A 72 -63.39 15.17 -7.80
CA ASN A 72 -63.40 15.93 -6.55
C ASN A 72 -63.67 15.05 -5.31
N PRO A 73 -63.37 15.52 -4.10
CA PRO A 73 -63.37 14.74 -2.86
C PRO A 73 -64.69 14.82 -2.07
N PRO A 74 -64.98 13.86 -1.19
CA PRO A 74 -66.00 13.96 -0.16
C PRO A 74 -65.44 14.40 1.21
N PRO A 75 -66.31 14.71 2.20
CA PRO A 75 -66.06 15.72 3.24
C PRO A 75 -65.48 15.20 4.56
N ALA A 76 -65.03 16.16 5.40
CA ALA A 76 -64.31 16.03 6.64
C ALA A 76 -65.07 15.36 7.80
N ALA A 77 -64.34 14.62 8.65
CA ALA A 77 -64.67 14.27 10.03
C ALA A 77 -63.49 14.53 11.01
N PRO A 78 -63.68 14.53 12.32
CA PRO A 78 -63.31 15.65 13.19
C PRO A 78 -61.92 15.60 13.78
N LYS A 79 -61.48 16.78 14.25
CA LYS A 79 -60.15 17.14 14.79
C LYS A 79 -59.80 16.36 16.08
N GLU A 80 -58.76 15.50 16.00
CA GLU A 80 -57.94 15.19 17.16
C GLU A 80 -56.78 16.17 17.26
N SER A 81 -56.47 16.59 18.48
CA SER A 81 -55.52 17.64 18.81
C SER A 81 -54.09 17.26 18.37
N ALA A 82 -53.59 17.93 17.33
CA ALA A 82 -52.22 17.81 16.86
C ALA A 82 -51.25 18.37 17.89
N LYS A 83 -50.44 17.48 18.48
CA LYS A 83 -49.20 17.91 19.16
C LYS A 83 -48.30 18.64 18.17
N SER A 84 -47.84 19.83 18.58
CA SER A 84 -47.07 20.79 17.77
C SER A 84 -45.90 20.11 17.01
N PRO A 85 -45.76 20.34 15.68
CA PRO A 85 -44.66 19.78 14.86
C PRO A 85 -43.28 20.31 15.31
N ARG A 86 -43.23 21.37 16.10
CA ARG A 86 -41.99 22.00 16.57
C ARG A 86 -41.32 21.25 17.73
N ALA A 87 -42.08 20.59 18.59
CA ALA A 87 -41.55 19.76 19.69
C ALA A 87 -41.02 18.39 19.23
N ALA A 88 -41.64 17.80 18.21
CA ALA A 88 -41.14 16.56 17.61
C ALA A 88 -39.82 16.77 16.86
N LYS A 89 -39.71 17.84 16.06
CA LYS A 89 -38.46 18.20 15.36
C LYS A 89 -37.30 18.56 16.28
N SER A 90 -37.57 19.19 17.44
CA SER A 90 -36.51 19.52 18.42
C SER A 90 -36.00 18.28 19.17
N LYS A 91 -36.86 17.31 19.47
CA LYS A 91 -36.48 16.04 20.10
C LYS A 91 -35.71 15.15 19.14
N GLU A 92 -36.15 14.98 17.90
CA GLU A 92 -35.40 14.26 16.87
C GLU A 92 -34.03 14.90 16.59
N ALA A 93 -33.91 16.21 16.60
CA ALA A 93 -32.64 16.92 16.42
C ALA A 93 -31.70 16.68 17.62
N GLY A 94 -32.24 16.68 18.85
CA GLY A 94 -31.48 16.36 20.07
C GLY A 94 -30.98 14.92 20.09
N ASP A 95 -31.85 13.97 19.75
CA ASP A 95 -31.50 12.55 19.69
C ASP A 95 -30.43 12.27 18.60
N ARG A 96 -30.50 12.96 17.46
CA ARG A 96 -29.48 12.87 16.39
C ARG A 96 -28.13 13.45 16.81
N VAL A 97 -28.09 14.56 17.52
CA VAL A 97 -26.85 15.17 18.05
C VAL A 97 -26.18 14.21 19.05
N ASP A 98 -26.96 13.59 19.93
CA ASP A 98 -26.42 12.62 20.91
C ASP A 98 -25.89 11.36 20.22
N ALA A 99 -26.54 10.83 19.20
CA ALA A 99 -26.09 9.65 18.46
C ALA A 99 -24.80 9.92 17.67
N ARG A 100 -24.69 11.09 17.03
CA ARG A 100 -23.46 11.49 16.33
C ARG A 100 -22.30 11.67 17.30
N LYS A 101 -22.53 12.31 18.45
CA LYS A 101 -21.52 12.45 19.50
C LYS A 101 -21.05 11.08 20.01
N TYR A 102 -21.99 10.16 20.22
CA TYR A 102 -21.66 8.77 20.58
C TYR A 102 -20.76 8.12 19.54
N TYR A 103 -21.08 8.26 18.24
CA TYR A 103 -20.27 7.72 17.16
C TYR A 103 -18.82 8.24 17.21
N HIS A 104 -18.60 9.55 17.33
CA HIS A 104 -17.24 10.11 17.41
C HIS A 104 -16.49 9.65 18.66
N THR A 105 -17.19 9.56 19.81
CA THR A 105 -16.60 8.98 21.03
C THR A 105 -16.19 7.52 20.84
N LEU A 106 -17.00 6.75 20.10
CA LEU A 106 -16.71 5.35 19.78
C LEU A 106 -15.48 5.22 18.86
N ILE A 107 -15.33 6.11 17.87
CA ILE A 107 -14.15 6.21 16.99
C ILE A 107 -12.88 6.48 17.82
N ASP A 108 -12.94 7.46 18.73
CA ASP A 108 -11.78 7.79 19.56
C ASP A 108 -11.36 6.62 20.44
N ALA A 109 -12.32 5.98 21.13
CA ALA A 109 -12.05 4.84 21.97
C ALA A 109 -11.55 3.60 21.19
N TYR A 110 -12.01 3.44 19.94
CA TYR A 110 -11.53 2.37 19.06
C TYR A 110 -10.05 2.57 18.73
N PHE A 111 -9.66 3.75 18.25
CA PHE A 111 -8.27 3.99 17.88
C PHE A 111 -7.32 4.01 19.08
N ASP A 112 -7.75 4.52 20.22
CA ASP A 112 -6.97 4.40 21.45
C ASP A 112 -6.72 2.94 21.86
N GLY A 113 -7.71 2.07 21.61
CA GLY A 113 -7.55 0.63 21.79
C GLY A 113 -6.59 0.01 20.76
N VAL A 114 -6.68 0.39 19.48
CA VAL A 114 -5.76 -0.06 18.42
C VAL A 114 -4.32 0.34 18.74
N PHE A 115 -4.07 1.57 19.20
CA PHE A 115 -2.73 2.04 19.57
C PHE A 115 -2.11 1.24 20.72
N LYS A 116 -2.93 0.76 21.65
CA LYS A 116 -2.49 -0.14 22.73
C LYS A 116 -2.16 -1.54 22.26
N LEU A 117 -2.90 -2.05 21.26
CA LEU A 117 -2.67 -3.36 20.67
C LEU A 117 -1.46 -3.35 19.71
N GLU A 118 -1.28 -2.26 18.99
CA GLU A 118 -0.23 -2.08 17.98
C GLU A 118 0.64 -0.84 18.30
N PRO A 119 1.42 -0.85 19.38
CA PRO A 119 2.16 0.32 19.85
C PRO A 119 3.25 0.80 18.88
N HIS A 120 3.86 -0.10 18.11
CA HIS A 120 4.81 0.27 17.06
C HIS A 120 4.13 1.10 15.95
N TYR A 121 2.90 0.74 15.60
CA TYR A 121 2.09 1.49 14.66
C TYR A 121 1.69 2.88 15.21
N ALA A 122 1.36 2.97 16.51
CA ALA A 122 1.10 4.26 17.15
C ALA A 122 2.31 5.20 17.03
N THR A 123 3.54 4.69 17.27
CA THR A 123 4.79 5.46 17.09
C THR A 123 4.95 5.96 15.65
N GLU A 124 4.69 5.12 14.65
CA GLU A 124 4.74 5.50 13.22
C GLU A 124 3.78 6.64 12.88
N LEU A 125 2.62 6.66 13.51
CA LEU A 125 1.62 7.70 13.33
C LEU A 125 1.94 9.00 14.10
N GLY A 126 3.00 9.03 14.91
CA GLY A 126 3.35 10.17 15.76
C GLY A 126 2.57 10.22 17.08
N VAL A 127 2.06 9.07 17.56
CA VAL A 127 1.41 8.91 18.87
C VAL A 127 2.40 8.20 19.81
N HIS A 128 3.10 9.00 20.63
CA HIS A 128 4.27 8.55 21.40
C HIS A 128 3.96 8.02 22.82
N ASP A 129 2.69 7.94 23.19
CA ASP A 129 2.27 7.45 24.51
C ASP A 129 2.58 5.95 24.74
N TYR A 130 2.88 5.22 23.66
CA TYR A 130 3.09 3.78 23.66
C TYR A 130 4.48 3.35 23.21
N ASP A 131 5.43 4.27 23.10
CA ASP A 131 6.77 4.04 22.50
C ASP A 131 7.58 2.92 23.18
N GLY A 132 7.41 2.71 24.47
CA GLY A 132 8.11 1.65 25.20
C GLY A 132 7.43 0.26 25.14
N LEU A 133 6.33 0.11 24.42
CA LEU A 133 5.56 -1.12 24.39
C LEU A 133 5.78 -1.94 23.12
N MET A 134 5.56 -3.26 23.23
CA MET A 134 5.49 -4.22 22.11
C MET A 134 4.10 -4.87 22.06
N PRO A 135 3.64 -5.32 20.87
CA PRO A 135 2.41 -6.11 20.76
C PRO A 135 2.50 -7.43 21.55
N ASP A 136 1.41 -7.84 22.16
CA ASP A 136 1.29 -9.14 22.83
C ASP A 136 0.92 -10.23 21.81
N MET A 137 1.93 -10.91 21.26
CA MET A 137 1.77 -11.99 20.28
C MET A 137 1.45 -13.37 20.93
N SER A 138 1.28 -13.44 22.25
CA SER A 138 0.91 -14.67 22.94
C SER A 138 -0.48 -15.17 22.49
N PRO A 139 -0.79 -16.47 22.66
CA PRO A 139 -2.14 -16.98 22.35
C PRO A 139 -3.25 -16.23 23.10
N ASP A 140 -2.98 -15.73 24.31
CA ASP A 140 -3.94 -14.92 25.07
C ASP A 140 -3.99 -13.47 24.57
N GLY A 141 -2.88 -12.90 24.13
CA GLY A 141 -2.82 -11.62 23.42
C GLY A 141 -3.68 -11.64 22.16
N VAL A 142 -3.49 -12.64 21.31
CA VAL A 142 -4.29 -12.83 20.08
C VAL A 142 -5.78 -13.00 20.40
N LYS A 143 -6.15 -13.72 21.46
CA LYS A 143 -7.56 -13.83 21.92
C LYS A 143 -8.13 -12.48 22.39
N LYS A 144 -7.34 -11.68 23.10
CA LYS A 144 -7.74 -10.34 23.56
C LYS A 144 -7.95 -9.41 22.35
N GLU A 145 -7.04 -9.43 21.41
CA GLU A 145 -7.12 -8.67 20.17
C GLU A 145 -8.36 -9.07 19.35
N THR A 146 -8.58 -10.37 19.13
CA THR A 146 -9.78 -10.88 18.45
C THR A 146 -11.07 -10.43 19.13
N ARG A 147 -11.12 -10.49 20.47
CA ARG A 147 -12.29 -10.03 21.23
C ARG A 147 -12.50 -8.53 21.07
N PHE A 148 -11.44 -7.75 21.13
CA PHE A 148 -11.49 -6.30 20.92
C PHE A 148 -12.14 -5.97 19.58
N TYR A 149 -11.65 -6.54 18.47
CA TYR A 149 -12.21 -6.28 17.15
C TYR A 149 -13.67 -6.76 17.02
N LYS A 150 -14.02 -7.91 17.54
CA LYS A 150 -15.43 -8.40 17.56
C LYS A 150 -16.35 -7.49 18.35
N ASP A 151 -15.93 -7.00 19.49
CA ASP A 151 -16.72 -6.11 20.33
C ASP A 151 -16.93 -4.75 19.66
N TYR A 152 -15.89 -4.20 19.00
CA TYR A 152 -16.02 -2.95 18.28
C TYR A 152 -16.82 -3.12 16.98
N LEU A 153 -16.66 -4.21 16.25
CA LEU A 153 -17.50 -4.52 15.08
C LEU A 153 -18.98 -4.48 15.45
N LYS A 154 -19.36 -5.18 16.54
CA LYS A 154 -20.74 -5.19 17.04
C LYS A 154 -21.24 -3.79 17.42
N LYS A 155 -20.39 -2.97 18.06
CA LYS A 155 -20.74 -1.60 18.44
C LYS A 155 -20.96 -0.72 17.20
N PHE A 156 -20.05 -0.78 16.20
CA PHE A 156 -20.17 -0.01 14.97
C PHE A 156 -21.35 -0.46 14.11
N GLU A 157 -21.60 -1.75 14.00
CA GLU A 157 -22.78 -2.27 13.29
C GLU A 157 -24.12 -1.94 13.96
N ALA A 158 -24.10 -1.56 15.24
CA ALA A 158 -25.26 -1.10 15.98
C ALA A 158 -25.53 0.41 15.85
N VAL A 159 -24.62 1.18 15.27
CA VAL A 159 -24.81 2.63 15.07
C VAL A 159 -25.99 2.89 14.12
N ASP A 160 -26.90 3.77 14.55
CA ASP A 160 -27.98 4.27 13.70
C ASP A 160 -27.42 5.22 12.63
N THR A 161 -27.30 4.74 11.41
CA THR A 161 -26.73 5.51 10.29
C THR A 161 -27.63 6.66 9.83
N ALA A 162 -28.92 6.68 10.19
CA ALA A 162 -29.82 7.80 9.89
C ALA A 162 -29.46 9.07 10.69
N SER A 163 -28.76 8.91 11.81
CA SER A 163 -28.30 10.02 12.64
C SER A 163 -26.95 10.61 12.18
N LEU A 164 -26.24 9.93 11.28
CA LEU A 164 -24.91 10.31 10.80
C LEU A 164 -25.00 11.21 9.57
N SER A 165 -24.00 12.08 9.41
CA SER A 165 -23.76 12.75 8.13
C SER A 165 -23.33 11.74 7.05
N GLU A 166 -23.40 12.14 5.80
CA GLU A 166 -22.94 11.30 4.67
C GLU A 166 -21.47 10.91 4.83
N LYS A 167 -20.62 11.87 5.21
CA LYS A 167 -19.20 11.61 5.48
C LYS A 167 -19.00 10.65 6.65
N ASP A 168 -19.73 10.83 7.76
CA ASP A 168 -19.63 9.91 8.90
C ASP A 168 -20.08 8.48 8.53
N ARG A 169 -21.07 8.33 7.62
CA ARG A 169 -21.48 7.00 7.10
C ARG A 169 -20.38 6.33 6.27
N LEU A 170 -19.70 7.09 5.41
CA LEU A 170 -18.57 6.57 4.65
C LEU A 170 -17.41 6.18 5.59
N ASP A 171 -17.13 7.00 6.59
CA ASP A 171 -16.10 6.71 7.59
C ASP A 171 -16.45 5.47 8.43
N LEU A 172 -17.74 5.31 8.81
CA LEU A 172 -18.22 4.11 9.48
C LEU A 172 -18.03 2.85 8.62
N ALA A 173 -18.37 2.93 7.32
CA ALA A 173 -18.16 1.80 6.40
C ALA A 173 -16.68 1.43 6.28
N LEU A 174 -15.80 2.43 6.26
CA LEU A 174 -14.36 2.23 6.21
C LEU A 174 -13.83 1.52 7.46
N VAL A 175 -14.22 1.98 8.66
CA VAL A 175 -13.84 1.35 9.94
C VAL A 175 -14.36 -0.08 10.05
N VAL A 176 -15.63 -0.31 9.66
CA VAL A 176 -16.23 -1.66 9.67
C VAL A 176 -15.45 -2.62 8.77
N ASN A 177 -15.07 -2.18 7.57
CA ASN A 177 -14.28 -3.03 6.66
C ASN A 177 -12.86 -3.27 7.19
N GLN A 178 -12.20 -2.28 7.76
CA GLN A 178 -10.90 -2.46 8.42
C GLN A 178 -10.98 -3.52 9.53
N ILE A 179 -12.00 -3.46 10.38
CA ILE A 179 -12.18 -4.46 11.45
C ILE A 179 -12.41 -5.85 10.85
N LYS A 180 -13.21 -5.96 9.79
CA LYS A 180 -13.46 -7.25 9.11
C LYS A 180 -12.17 -7.80 8.47
N ASP A 181 -11.33 -6.95 7.90
CA ASP A 181 -10.03 -7.37 7.37
C ASP A 181 -9.09 -7.86 8.49
N LYS A 182 -9.03 -7.16 9.62
CA LYS A 182 -8.26 -7.60 10.81
C LYS A 182 -8.74 -8.97 11.32
N LEU A 183 -10.05 -9.17 11.42
CA LEU A 183 -10.62 -10.46 11.83
C LEU A 183 -10.34 -11.58 10.81
N LEU A 184 -10.39 -11.27 9.51
CA LEU A 184 -10.02 -12.20 8.44
C LEU A 184 -8.56 -12.65 8.57
N GLU A 185 -7.63 -11.70 8.81
CA GLU A 185 -6.22 -11.99 9.02
C GLU A 185 -5.96 -12.87 10.26
N ILE A 186 -6.61 -12.56 11.38
CA ILE A 186 -6.37 -13.29 12.63
C ILE A 186 -7.02 -14.68 12.59
N GLU A 187 -8.27 -14.78 12.15
CA GLU A 187 -9.07 -16.00 12.32
C GLU A 187 -9.00 -16.95 11.13
N GLU A 188 -8.95 -16.45 9.88
CA GLU A 188 -9.04 -17.29 8.68
C GLU A 188 -7.68 -17.44 7.98
N ILE A 189 -6.93 -16.37 7.74
CA ILE A 189 -5.61 -16.42 7.11
C ILE A 189 -4.57 -16.92 8.12
N ALA A 190 -4.66 -16.42 9.34
CA ALA A 190 -3.81 -16.79 10.47
C ALA A 190 -2.30 -16.68 10.16
N GLY A 191 -1.88 -15.54 9.58
CA GLY A 191 -0.51 -15.28 9.19
C GLY A 191 0.49 -15.49 10.33
N TYR A 192 0.12 -15.13 11.57
CA TYR A 192 0.95 -15.34 12.77
C TYR A 192 1.29 -16.81 13.09
N LYS A 193 0.58 -17.78 12.46
CA LYS A 193 0.85 -19.22 12.60
C LYS A 193 1.65 -19.80 11.45
N ARG A 194 1.82 -19.08 10.35
CA ARG A 194 2.33 -19.66 9.11
C ARG A 194 3.36 -18.80 8.38
N ASN A 195 3.63 -17.59 8.87
CA ASN A 195 4.70 -16.74 8.33
C ASN A 195 5.71 -16.39 9.43
N PRO A 196 6.92 -17.01 9.42
CA PRO A 196 7.96 -16.73 10.42
C PRO A 196 8.50 -15.30 10.34
N SER A 197 8.52 -14.68 9.15
CA SER A 197 8.99 -13.30 8.97
C SER A 197 8.20 -12.27 9.78
N ASN A 198 6.93 -12.54 10.10
CA ASN A 198 6.11 -11.60 10.88
C ASN A 198 6.76 -11.22 12.22
N TYR A 199 7.55 -12.11 12.81
CA TYR A 199 8.18 -11.88 14.10
C TYR A 199 9.53 -11.17 13.98
N SER A 200 10.36 -11.56 13.01
CA SER A 200 11.65 -10.92 12.74
C SER A 200 11.48 -9.50 12.20
N GLU A 201 10.51 -9.30 11.29
CA GLU A 201 10.15 -7.99 10.74
C GLU A 201 9.57 -7.07 11.81
N LEU A 202 8.67 -7.58 12.68
CA LEU A 202 8.11 -6.79 13.78
C LEU A 202 9.19 -6.31 14.75
N ALA A 203 10.18 -7.16 15.08
CA ALA A 203 11.31 -6.77 15.91
C ALA A 203 12.08 -5.58 15.31
N CYS A 204 12.38 -5.64 14.01
CA CYS A 204 13.06 -4.58 13.29
C CYS A 204 12.20 -3.30 13.21
N ALA A 205 10.96 -3.41 12.74
CA ALA A 205 10.05 -2.29 12.54
C ALA A 205 9.78 -1.52 13.84
N ALA A 206 9.59 -2.24 14.95
CA ALA A 206 9.31 -1.63 16.24
C ALA A 206 10.47 -0.76 16.75
N VAL A 207 11.72 -1.16 16.52
CA VAL A 207 12.89 -0.36 16.92
C VAL A 207 13.15 0.74 15.91
N PHE A 208 13.04 0.44 14.62
CA PHE A 208 13.24 1.42 13.56
C PHE A 208 12.32 2.64 13.68
N ALA A 209 11.04 2.45 14.01
CA ALA A 209 10.09 3.54 14.23
C ALA A 209 10.58 4.57 15.26
N LEU A 210 11.34 4.15 16.28
CA LEU A 210 11.91 5.01 17.32
C LEU A 210 13.19 5.73 16.89
N MET A 211 13.85 5.24 15.83
CA MET A 211 15.14 5.75 15.37
C MET A 211 15.01 6.79 14.26
N LYS A 212 14.11 6.55 13.31
CA LYS A 212 14.07 7.26 12.03
C LYS A 212 13.79 8.75 12.13
N ARG A 213 13.23 9.24 13.24
CA ARG A 213 12.85 10.64 13.44
C ARG A 213 13.28 11.19 14.79
N ASN A 214 13.56 12.49 14.84
CA ASN A 214 13.97 13.20 16.05
C ASN A 214 12.77 13.81 16.80
N PHE A 215 11.74 13.03 17.10
CA PHE A 215 10.55 13.47 17.81
C PHE A 215 10.76 13.75 19.30
N ALA A 216 11.85 13.21 19.88
CA ALA A 216 12.28 13.43 21.25
C ALA A 216 13.81 13.42 21.33
N GLU A 217 14.35 13.85 22.48
CA GLU A 217 15.78 13.78 22.76
C GLU A 217 16.32 12.34 22.60
N PRO A 218 17.53 12.15 22.08
CA PRO A 218 18.09 10.83 21.83
C PRO A 218 18.05 9.91 23.06
N GLN A 219 18.29 10.47 24.25
CA GLN A 219 18.25 9.70 25.50
C GLN A 219 16.84 9.18 25.82
N GLU A 220 15.78 9.94 25.55
CA GLU A 220 14.41 9.50 25.80
C GLU A 220 13.98 8.44 24.76
N ARG A 221 14.35 8.62 23.51
CA ARG A 221 14.12 7.59 22.47
C ARG A 221 14.84 6.29 22.78
N LEU A 222 16.10 6.38 23.27
CA LEU A 222 16.87 5.21 23.68
C LEU A 222 16.22 4.43 24.83
N LYS A 223 15.57 5.10 25.79
CA LYS A 223 14.79 4.41 26.84
C LYS A 223 13.67 3.56 26.24
N SER A 224 12.97 4.10 25.26
CA SER A 224 11.89 3.38 24.55
C SER A 224 12.46 2.21 23.73
N VAL A 225 13.58 2.40 23.06
CA VAL A 225 14.29 1.31 22.35
C VAL A 225 14.66 0.19 23.31
N ILE A 226 15.28 0.49 24.46
CA ILE A 226 15.64 -0.51 25.47
C ILE A 226 14.40 -1.27 25.98
N ALA A 227 13.28 -0.58 26.20
CA ALA A 227 12.06 -1.21 26.64
C ALA A 227 11.53 -2.22 25.60
N ARG A 228 11.52 -1.85 24.30
CA ARG A 228 11.14 -2.76 23.22
C ARG A 228 12.14 -3.90 23.06
N GLU A 229 13.44 -3.62 23.06
CA GLU A 229 14.48 -4.64 22.93
C GLU A 229 14.43 -5.70 24.04
N LYS A 230 14.07 -5.32 25.27
CA LYS A 230 13.86 -6.27 26.36
C LYS A 230 12.68 -7.23 26.12
N ALA A 231 11.66 -6.80 25.39
CA ALA A 231 10.49 -7.61 25.08
C ALA A 231 10.66 -8.50 23.82
N ILE A 232 11.54 -8.12 22.89
CA ILE A 232 11.74 -8.84 21.62
C ILE A 232 12.15 -10.31 21.79
N PRO A 233 13.08 -10.70 22.69
CA PRO A 233 13.45 -12.11 22.86
C PRO A 233 12.27 -13.01 23.23
N GLU A 234 11.39 -12.58 24.15
CA GLU A 234 10.19 -13.34 24.51
C GLU A 234 9.17 -13.35 23.36
N MET A 235 8.99 -12.25 22.64
CA MET A 235 8.14 -12.19 21.45
C MET A 235 8.59 -13.18 20.37
N LEU A 236 9.90 -13.28 20.09
CA LEU A 236 10.44 -14.25 19.13
C LEU A 236 10.25 -15.69 19.60
N LYS A 237 10.39 -15.95 20.89
CA LYS A 237 10.11 -17.27 21.49
C LYS A 237 8.63 -17.65 21.33
N VAL A 238 7.72 -16.76 21.70
CA VAL A 238 6.27 -16.93 21.48
C VAL A 238 5.96 -17.15 20.00
N GLY A 239 6.65 -16.45 19.10
CA GLY A 239 6.55 -16.67 17.67
C GLY A 239 6.85 -18.11 17.26
N ARG A 240 7.94 -18.68 17.78
CA ARG A 240 8.29 -20.10 17.51
C ARG A 240 7.22 -21.06 18.04
N GLU A 241 6.58 -20.75 19.17
CA GLU A 241 5.49 -21.56 19.74
C GLU A 241 4.18 -21.45 18.93
N ASN A 242 3.89 -20.27 18.37
CA ASN A 242 2.71 -20.04 17.54
C ASN A 242 2.80 -20.71 16.17
N ILE A 243 3.98 -20.77 15.56
CA ILE A 243 4.18 -21.27 14.21
C ILE A 243 3.84 -22.76 14.12
N LYS A 244 2.92 -23.08 13.23
CA LYS A 244 2.58 -24.44 12.82
C LYS A 244 3.44 -24.84 11.62
N VAL A 245 4.57 -25.45 11.90
CA VAL A 245 5.66 -25.72 10.94
C VAL A 245 5.15 -26.28 9.61
N GLU A 246 4.27 -27.28 9.62
CA GLU A 246 3.75 -27.90 8.38
C GLU A 246 2.82 -26.98 7.59
N SER A 247 2.26 -25.93 8.21
CA SER A 247 1.40 -24.95 7.55
C SER A 247 2.19 -23.80 6.91
N VAL A 248 3.49 -23.70 7.16
CA VAL A 248 4.37 -22.70 6.57
C VAL A 248 4.60 -23.00 5.10
N PRO A 249 4.32 -22.08 4.17
CA PRO A 249 4.81 -22.20 2.80
C PRO A 249 6.33 -22.17 2.78
N LYS A 250 6.96 -23.07 1.99
CA LYS A 250 8.43 -23.17 1.93
C LYS A 250 9.07 -21.83 1.56
N VAL A 251 8.46 -21.10 0.61
CA VAL A 251 8.92 -19.78 0.18
C VAL A 251 8.94 -18.75 1.32
N TYR A 252 8.04 -18.83 2.31
CA TYR A 252 8.06 -17.92 3.46
C TYR A 252 9.25 -18.17 4.39
N ALA A 253 9.61 -19.44 4.59
CA ALA A 253 10.83 -19.78 5.34
C ALA A 253 12.10 -19.36 4.59
N GLU A 254 12.10 -19.48 3.27
CA GLU A 254 13.20 -19.04 2.41
C GLU A 254 13.36 -17.50 2.50
N ILE A 255 12.26 -16.74 2.38
CA ILE A 255 12.24 -15.28 2.50
C ILE A 255 12.78 -14.85 3.86
N ASP A 256 12.29 -15.42 4.96
CA ASP A 256 12.73 -15.05 6.31
C ASP A 256 14.25 -15.31 6.49
N LEU A 257 14.76 -16.44 6.01
CA LEU A 257 16.19 -16.76 6.04
C LEU A 257 17.05 -15.80 5.19
N GLU A 258 16.46 -15.19 4.19
CA GLU A 258 17.13 -14.20 3.35
C GLU A 258 17.15 -12.82 4.02
N GLN A 259 16.14 -12.48 4.80
CA GLN A 259 15.99 -11.23 5.52
C GLN A 259 16.81 -11.18 6.82
N LEU A 260 16.82 -12.28 7.57
CA LEU A 260 17.38 -12.34 8.92
C LEU A 260 18.81 -11.82 9.06
N PRO A 261 19.77 -12.11 8.16
CA PRO A 261 21.10 -11.51 8.25
C PRO A 261 21.10 -9.97 8.18
N GLY A 262 20.22 -9.38 7.38
CA GLY A 262 20.05 -7.92 7.33
C GLY A 262 19.48 -7.37 8.64
N ILE A 263 18.44 -8.01 9.19
CA ILE A 263 17.84 -7.65 10.48
C ILE A 263 18.86 -7.76 11.60
N ILE A 264 19.67 -8.83 11.64
CA ILE A 264 20.73 -9.01 12.62
C ILE A 264 21.77 -7.89 12.49
N SER A 265 22.21 -7.57 11.25
CA SER A 265 23.15 -6.47 11.00
C SER A 265 22.60 -5.12 11.46
N PHE A 266 21.30 -4.87 11.29
CA PHE A 266 20.63 -3.67 11.80
C PHE A 266 20.82 -3.51 13.31
N PHE A 267 20.58 -4.57 14.09
CA PHE A 267 20.79 -4.53 15.54
C PHE A 267 22.29 -4.50 15.93
N GLU A 268 23.17 -5.12 15.13
CA GLU A 268 24.61 -5.11 15.39
C GLU A 268 25.28 -3.76 15.12
N LYS A 269 24.74 -2.96 14.16
CA LYS A 269 25.44 -1.76 13.65
C LYS A 269 24.59 -0.50 13.71
N ASP A 270 23.38 -0.53 13.15
CA ASP A 270 22.62 0.68 12.88
C ASP A 270 21.95 1.22 14.15
N VAL A 271 21.37 0.33 14.98
CA VAL A 271 20.76 0.73 16.25
C VAL A 271 21.79 1.35 17.20
N PRO A 272 22.98 0.74 17.44
CA PRO A 272 24.04 1.40 18.24
C PRO A 272 24.46 2.76 17.68
N SER A 273 24.70 2.84 16.38
CA SER A 273 25.14 4.08 15.73
C SER A 273 24.15 5.23 15.88
N ALA A 274 22.84 4.95 15.83
CA ALA A 274 21.79 5.96 15.98
C ALA A 274 21.82 6.67 17.35
N PHE A 275 22.42 6.05 18.36
CA PHE A 275 22.45 6.55 19.74
C PHE A 275 23.86 6.84 20.27
N ASP A 276 24.88 6.87 19.44
CA ASP A 276 26.29 7.19 19.81
C ASP A 276 26.42 8.55 20.51
N SER A 277 25.50 9.47 20.25
CA SER A 277 25.47 10.79 20.88
C SER A 277 25.07 10.78 22.35
N VAL A 278 24.45 9.70 22.84
CA VAL A 278 24.00 9.57 24.23
C VAL A 278 25.18 9.30 25.15
N LYS A 279 25.43 10.21 26.12
CA LYS A 279 26.57 10.14 27.04
C LYS A 279 26.25 9.56 28.41
N ASN A 280 25.07 8.93 28.58
CA ASN A 280 24.67 8.30 29.82
C ASN A 280 25.22 6.86 29.92
N THR A 281 26.29 6.66 30.69
CA THR A 281 26.98 5.36 30.79
C THR A 281 26.07 4.23 31.28
N ALA A 282 25.22 4.48 32.28
CA ALA A 282 24.32 3.45 32.81
C ALA A 282 23.27 3.03 31.77
N LEU A 283 22.69 4.00 31.05
CA LEU A 283 21.73 3.75 30.00
C LEU A 283 22.38 3.00 28.82
N ASN A 284 23.61 3.36 28.44
CA ASN A 284 24.33 2.68 27.38
C ASN A 284 24.71 1.23 27.74
N GLN A 285 25.01 0.94 29.02
CA GLN A 285 25.22 -0.44 29.50
C GLN A 285 23.93 -1.27 29.46
N GLU A 286 22.80 -0.67 29.86
CA GLU A 286 21.48 -1.28 29.78
C GLU A 286 21.11 -1.59 28.33
N PHE A 287 21.30 -0.63 27.42
CA PHE A 287 21.11 -0.80 25.99
C PHE A 287 21.97 -1.93 25.42
N ALA A 288 23.28 -1.92 25.68
CA ALA A 288 24.17 -2.95 25.16
C ALA A 288 23.76 -4.36 25.61
N THR A 289 23.21 -4.48 26.82
CA THR A 289 22.71 -5.75 27.35
C THR A 289 21.42 -6.18 26.62
N ALA A 290 20.46 -5.28 26.44
CA ALA A 290 19.21 -5.56 25.76
C ALA A 290 19.44 -5.89 24.26
N ASN A 291 20.24 -5.08 23.58
CA ASN A 291 20.58 -5.27 22.15
C ASN A 291 21.29 -6.62 21.92
N LYS A 292 22.24 -6.99 22.78
CA LYS A 292 22.90 -8.31 22.72
C LYS A 292 21.89 -9.47 22.85
N ALA A 293 20.89 -9.32 23.70
CA ALA A 293 19.84 -10.32 23.87
C ALA A 293 18.96 -10.44 22.61
N VAL A 294 18.61 -9.31 21.97
CA VAL A 294 17.89 -9.31 20.69
C VAL A 294 18.67 -10.04 19.60
N ILE A 295 19.96 -9.70 19.44
CA ILE A 295 20.82 -10.34 18.44
C ILE A 295 20.90 -11.86 18.67
N ALA A 296 21.05 -12.29 19.92
CA ALA A 296 21.08 -13.71 20.25
C ALA A 296 19.74 -14.41 19.92
N ALA A 297 18.62 -13.78 20.24
CA ALA A 297 17.28 -14.31 19.96
C ALA A 297 16.97 -14.39 18.45
N LEU A 298 17.42 -13.41 17.66
CA LEU A 298 17.32 -13.44 16.19
C LEU A 298 18.16 -14.56 15.57
N LYS A 299 19.39 -14.79 16.07
CA LYS A 299 20.24 -15.91 15.62
C LYS A 299 19.63 -17.28 15.99
N GLU A 300 18.97 -17.36 17.14
CA GLU A 300 18.21 -18.54 17.54
C GLU A 300 16.99 -18.75 16.63
N HIS A 301 16.27 -17.69 16.30
CA HIS A 301 15.16 -17.74 15.35
C HIS A 301 15.62 -18.18 13.96
N GLU A 302 16.72 -17.63 13.44
CA GLU A 302 17.32 -18.08 12.18
C GLU A 302 17.64 -19.58 12.19
N SER A 303 18.27 -20.04 13.28
CA SER A 303 18.58 -21.48 13.44
C SER A 303 17.31 -22.34 13.46
N TYR A 304 16.25 -21.88 14.12
CA TYR A 304 14.95 -22.56 14.17
C TYR A 304 14.30 -22.63 12.79
N VAL A 305 14.24 -21.52 12.07
CA VAL A 305 13.68 -21.49 10.71
C VAL A 305 14.45 -22.42 9.78
N ARG A 306 15.77 -22.40 9.85
CA ARG A 306 16.65 -23.22 9.00
C ARG A 306 16.56 -24.72 9.29
N LYS A 307 16.47 -25.11 10.57
CA LYS A 307 16.55 -26.52 10.99
C LYS A 307 15.20 -27.17 11.19
N GLU A 308 14.21 -26.41 11.68
CA GLU A 308 12.93 -26.96 12.08
C GLU A 308 11.81 -26.63 11.11
N ILE A 309 11.79 -25.38 10.54
CA ILE A 309 10.72 -24.98 9.63
C ILE A 309 11.01 -25.41 8.20
N LEU A 310 12.11 -24.93 7.61
CA LEU A 310 12.40 -25.11 6.18
C LEU A 310 12.32 -26.57 5.70
N PRO A 311 12.86 -27.57 6.43
CA PRO A 311 12.79 -28.97 5.99
C PRO A 311 11.38 -29.59 6.05
N LYS A 312 10.48 -29.01 6.86
CA LYS A 312 9.15 -29.54 7.13
C LYS A 312 8.03 -28.68 6.55
N ALA A 313 8.37 -27.52 5.96
CA ALA A 313 7.42 -26.56 5.38
C ALA A 313 6.69 -27.18 4.17
N LYS A 314 5.35 -27.30 4.27
CA LYS A 314 4.47 -27.90 3.26
C LYS A 314 3.25 -27.04 2.97
N GLY A 315 3.14 -25.88 3.62
CA GLY A 315 2.02 -24.97 3.48
C GLY A 315 1.87 -24.41 2.06
N ASN A 316 0.68 -23.96 1.76
CA ASN A 316 0.36 -23.30 0.51
C ASN A 316 0.22 -21.79 0.76
N TYR A 317 0.89 -20.94 0.00
CA TYR A 317 0.73 -19.49 0.09
C TYR A 317 -0.61 -19.02 -0.52
N SER A 318 -1.17 -19.75 -1.47
CA SER A 318 -2.44 -19.39 -2.10
C SER A 318 -3.58 -19.33 -1.08
N LEU A 319 -4.31 -18.22 -1.09
CA LEU A 319 -5.47 -18.02 -0.21
C LEU A 319 -6.68 -18.83 -0.65
N GLY A 320 -6.80 -19.12 -1.94
CA GLY A 320 -8.02 -19.63 -2.56
C GLY A 320 -9.01 -18.51 -2.85
N SER A 321 -9.88 -18.74 -3.84
CA SER A 321 -10.77 -17.70 -4.38
C SER A 321 -11.67 -17.05 -3.33
N GLU A 322 -12.17 -17.79 -2.35
CA GLU A 322 -13.11 -17.24 -1.36
C GLU A 322 -12.43 -16.30 -0.35
N LEU A 323 -11.26 -16.68 0.18
CA LEU A 323 -10.53 -15.77 1.07
C LEU A 323 -9.99 -14.57 0.31
N TYR A 324 -9.54 -14.77 -0.94
CA TYR A 324 -9.05 -13.69 -1.79
C TYR A 324 -10.14 -12.65 -2.08
N LYS A 325 -11.38 -13.08 -2.38
CA LYS A 325 -12.54 -12.19 -2.53
C LYS A 325 -12.83 -11.40 -1.25
N LYS A 326 -12.82 -12.08 -0.08
CA LYS A 326 -13.01 -11.40 1.21
C LYS A 326 -11.93 -10.36 1.45
N LYS A 327 -10.66 -10.68 1.15
CA LYS A 327 -9.52 -9.78 1.29
C LYS A 327 -9.70 -8.53 0.43
N LEU A 328 -10.00 -8.69 -0.85
CA LEU A 328 -10.27 -7.58 -1.75
C LEU A 328 -11.49 -6.74 -1.31
N LEU A 329 -12.56 -7.40 -0.84
CA LEU A 329 -13.76 -6.70 -0.37
C LEU A 329 -13.48 -5.87 0.89
N TYR A 330 -12.75 -6.43 1.87
CA TYR A 330 -12.58 -5.75 3.15
C TYR A 330 -11.47 -4.70 3.09
N GLN A 331 -10.40 -4.97 2.36
CA GLN A 331 -9.25 -4.07 2.26
C GLN A 331 -9.47 -2.96 1.22
N GLU A 332 -10.01 -3.30 0.04
CA GLU A 332 -10.09 -2.41 -1.12
C GLU A 332 -11.54 -2.03 -1.49
N MET A 333 -12.55 -2.56 -0.79
CA MET A 333 -13.98 -2.45 -1.14
C MET A 333 -14.30 -2.91 -2.58
N VAL A 334 -13.53 -3.85 -3.09
CA VAL A 334 -13.72 -4.45 -4.41
C VAL A 334 -14.60 -5.68 -4.30
N ASP A 335 -15.77 -5.62 -4.91
CA ASP A 335 -16.81 -6.65 -4.92
C ASP A 335 -17.09 -7.24 -6.31
N GLU A 336 -16.23 -6.91 -7.29
CA GLU A 336 -16.31 -7.45 -8.64
C GLU A 336 -15.91 -8.94 -8.70
N PRO A 337 -16.52 -9.71 -9.65
CA PRO A 337 -16.07 -11.07 -9.93
C PRO A 337 -14.57 -11.11 -10.32
N ILE A 338 -13.84 -12.09 -9.81
CA ILE A 338 -12.40 -12.24 -10.06
C ILE A 338 -12.09 -12.35 -11.55
N ASP A 339 -12.92 -13.07 -12.30
CA ASP A 339 -12.75 -13.20 -13.75
C ASP A 339 -12.84 -11.85 -14.46
N SER A 340 -13.77 -10.97 -14.01
CA SER A 340 -13.90 -9.61 -14.56
C SER A 340 -12.65 -8.77 -14.25
N LEU A 341 -12.13 -8.86 -13.02
CA LEU A 341 -10.87 -8.23 -12.63
C LEU A 341 -9.73 -8.72 -13.51
N TYR A 342 -9.59 -10.04 -13.68
CA TYR A 342 -8.53 -10.64 -14.49
C TYR A 342 -8.61 -10.18 -15.95
N GLN A 343 -9.80 -10.19 -16.57
CA GLN A 343 -9.97 -9.74 -17.96
C GLN A 343 -9.66 -8.26 -18.14
N ARG A 344 -9.99 -7.42 -17.14
CA ARG A 344 -9.61 -6.00 -17.13
C ARG A 344 -8.08 -5.85 -17.13
N GLY A 345 -7.37 -6.60 -16.28
CA GLY A 345 -5.91 -6.61 -16.23
C GLY A 345 -5.29 -7.06 -17.54
N MET A 346 -5.83 -8.14 -18.16
CA MET A 346 -5.35 -8.62 -19.47
C MET A 346 -5.55 -7.57 -20.58
N THR A 347 -6.68 -6.88 -20.57
CA THR A 347 -6.94 -5.81 -21.52
C THR A 347 -5.93 -4.67 -21.38
N GLU A 348 -5.65 -4.25 -20.14
CA GLU A 348 -4.65 -3.22 -19.86
C GLU A 348 -3.23 -3.68 -20.23
N LEU A 349 -2.88 -4.94 -19.92
CA LEU A 349 -1.59 -5.51 -20.30
C LEU A 349 -1.34 -5.42 -21.83
N ARG A 350 -2.31 -5.86 -22.62
CA ARG A 350 -2.21 -5.81 -24.09
C ARG A 350 -2.14 -4.39 -24.62
N ARG A 351 -2.86 -3.46 -24.01
CA ARG A 351 -2.77 -2.03 -24.33
C ARG A 351 -1.36 -1.49 -24.06
N LEU A 352 -0.82 -1.76 -22.86
CA LEU A 352 0.52 -1.31 -22.47
C LEU A 352 1.62 -1.89 -23.36
N GLN A 353 1.55 -3.19 -23.69
CA GLN A 353 2.51 -3.84 -24.59
C GLN A 353 2.49 -3.20 -26.00
N LYS A 354 1.30 -2.92 -26.52
CA LYS A 354 1.15 -2.23 -27.81
C LYS A 354 1.74 -0.82 -27.77
N ASP A 355 1.47 -0.07 -26.70
CA ASP A 355 1.97 1.29 -26.53
C ASP A 355 3.49 1.30 -26.33
N PHE A 356 4.04 0.35 -25.58
CA PHE A 356 5.48 0.17 -25.40
C PHE A 356 6.18 -0.11 -26.75
N ALA A 357 5.69 -1.07 -27.51
CA ALA A 357 6.25 -1.43 -28.81
C ALA A 357 6.17 -0.24 -29.81
N ARG A 358 5.03 0.47 -29.85
CA ARG A 358 4.83 1.65 -30.70
C ARG A 358 5.79 2.78 -30.33
N THR A 359 5.95 3.06 -29.04
CA THR A 359 6.83 4.12 -28.54
C THR A 359 8.29 3.80 -28.81
N ALA A 360 8.71 2.56 -28.59
CA ALA A 360 10.07 2.11 -28.92
C ALA A 360 10.37 2.21 -30.42
N HIS A 361 9.43 1.78 -31.28
CA HIS A 361 9.56 1.88 -32.71
C HIS A 361 9.68 3.36 -33.21
N ALA A 362 8.96 4.28 -32.55
CA ALA A 362 9.07 5.71 -32.86
C ALA A 362 10.42 6.32 -32.42
N ILE A 363 11.11 5.72 -31.44
CA ILE A 363 12.47 6.12 -31.03
C ILE A 363 13.51 5.57 -32.00
N ASP A 364 13.43 4.27 -32.29
CA ASP A 364 14.35 3.59 -33.22
C ASP A 364 13.62 2.41 -33.90
N PRO A 365 13.21 2.56 -35.18
CA PRO A 365 12.49 1.52 -35.90
C PRO A 365 13.34 0.30 -36.29
N ASN A 366 14.68 0.39 -36.19
CA ASN A 366 15.60 -0.67 -36.57
C ASN A 366 15.98 -1.60 -35.43
N ARG A 367 15.49 -1.34 -34.19
CA ARG A 367 15.83 -2.10 -33.01
C ARG A 367 14.56 -2.65 -32.37
N SER A 368 14.69 -3.83 -31.73
CA SER A 368 13.59 -4.35 -30.91
C SER A 368 13.28 -3.41 -29.73
N ALA A 369 12.02 -3.41 -29.25
CA ALA A 369 11.58 -2.54 -28.18
C ALA A 369 12.46 -2.68 -26.91
N LEU A 370 12.84 -3.91 -26.54
CA LEU A 370 13.75 -4.14 -25.41
C LEU A 370 15.14 -3.54 -25.64
N LYS A 371 15.71 -3.67 -26.84
CA LYS A 371 17.01 -3.08 -27.14
C LYS A 371 16.98 -1.55 -27.14
N VAL A 372 15.86 -0.95 -27.50
CA VAL A 372 15.66 0.50 -27.36
C VAL A 372 15.64 0.88 -25.88
N PHE A 373 14.89 0.15 -25.05
CA PHE A 373 14.80 0.39 -23.63
C PHE A 373 16.15 0.18 -22.91
N GLU A 374 16.87 -0.91 -23.19
CA GLU A 374 18.22 -1.14 -22.66
C GLU A 374 19.19 0.03 -22.98
N GLY A 375 19.08 0.60 -24.17
CA GLY A 375 19.88 1.77 -24.56
C GLY A 375 19.49 3.06 -23.83
N ILE A 376 18.29 3.11 -23.23
CA ILE A 376 17.84 4.21 -22.37
C ILE A 376 18.34 3.98 -20.95
N SER A 377 18.12 2.79 -20.39
CA SER A 377 18.50 2.45 -19.00
C SER A 377 20.02 2.48 -18.76
N SER A 378 20.84 2.34 -19.81
CA SER A 378 22.29 2.52 -19.71
C SER A 378 22.76 3.98 -19.59
N LYS A 379 21.85 4.95 -19.60
CA LYS A 379 22.17 6.39 -19.44
C LYS A 379 21.67 6.88 -18.10
N HIS A 380 22.54 6.97 -17.14
CA HIS A 380 22.24 7.34 -15.76
C HIS A 380 23.27 8.38 -15.24
N PRO A 381 22.95 9.09 -14.17
CA PRO A 381 23.95 9.91 -13.46
C PRO A 381 25.10 9.04 -12.93
N GLU A 382 26.26 9.65 -12.77
CA GLU A 382 27.32 9.00 -11.99
C GLU A 382 26.87 8.79 -10.52
N PRO A 383 27.28 7.72 -9.83
CA PRO A 383 26.89 7.45 -8.45
C PRO A 383 27.03 8.65 -7.51
N ALA A 384 28.10 9.42 -7.65
CA ALA A 384 28.37 10.60 -6.82
C ALA A 384 27.42 11.77 -7.11
N GLU A 385 26.78 11.81 -8.27
CA GLU A 385 25.90 12.89 -8.73
C GLU A 385 24.41 12.53 -8.55
N LEU A 386 24.08 11.28 -8.19
CA LEU A 386 22.72 10.80 -8.15
C LEU A 386 21.82 11.60 -7.19
N ILE A 387 22.29 11.86 -5.97
CA ILE A 387 21.54 12.64 -4.96
C ILE A 387 21.22 14.05 -5.47
N ASP A 388 22.20 14.74 -6.06
CA ASP A 388 21.99 16.11 -6.55
C ASP A 388 21.13 16.13 -7.82
N SER A 389 21.21 15.09 -8.66
CA SER A 389 20.31 14.90 -9.78
C SER A 389 18.85 14.74 -9.31
N VAL A 390 18.62 13.94 -8.27
CA VAL A 390 17.28 13.75 -7.69
C VAL A 390 16.76 15.06 -7.08
N LYS A 391 17.58 15.80 -6.32
CA LYS A 391 17.17 17.12 -5.78
C LYS A 391 16.69 18.07 -6.87
N LYS A 392 17.42 18.15 -7.96
CA LYS A 392 17.05 18.97 -9.10
C LYS A 392 15.73 18.51 -9.72
N VAL A 393 15.56 17.20 -9.92
CA VAL A 393 14.32 16.62 -10.45
C VAL A 393 13.12 16.97 -9.56
N LEU A 394 13.24 16.91 -8.23
CA LEU A 394 12.14 17.25 -7.32
C LEU A 394 11.72 18.73 -7.45
N GLU A 395 12.66 19.66 -7.54
CA GLU A 395 12.34 21.08 -7.74
C GLU A 395 11.71 21.33 -9.12
N ASP A 396 12.19 20.68 -10.17
CA ASP A 396 11.63 20.77 -11.51
C ASP A 396 10.19 20.22 -11.56
N LEU A 397 9.93 19.07 -10.91
CA LEU A 397 8.60 18.48 -10.81
C LEU A 397 7.62 19.36 -10.02
N ARG A 398 8.06 19.90 -8.86
CA ARG A 398 7.24 20.82 -8.11
C ARG A 398 6.86 22.06 -8.91
N ARG A 399 7.84 22.66 -9.59
CA ARG A 399 7.61 23.81 -10.47
C ARG A 399 6.60 23.46 -11.57
N PHE A 400 6.76 22.30 -12.23
CA PHE A 400 5.83 21.83 -13.25
C PHE A 400 4.40 21.70 -12.71
N CYS A 401 4.23 21.11 -11.51
CA CYS A 401 2.90 20.96 -10.89
C CYS A 401 2.21 22.32 -10.62
N VAL A 402 2.98 23.35 -10.28
CA VAL A 402 2.47 24.69 -10.01
C VAL A 402 2.16 25.45 -11.31
N GLU A 403 3.08 25.44 -12.28
CA GLU A 403 2.94 26.14 -13.56
C GLU A 403 1.82 25.58 -14.44
N LYS A 404 1.63 24.26 -14.41
CA LYS A 404 0.60 23.52 -15.18
C LYS A 404 -0.71 23.31 -14.44
N PRO A 405 -1.04 24.04 -13.43
CA PRO A 405 -2.05 23.82 -12.39
C PRO A 405 -2.55 22.37 -12.27
N ILE A 406 -1.62 21.44 -11.99
CA ILE A 406 -1.94 20.01 -11.85
C ILE A 406 -2.78 19.76 -10.60
N LEU A 407 -2.35 20.29 -9.45
CA LEU A 407 -3.05 20.21 -8.16
C LEU A 407 -2.52 21.27 -7.21
N SER A 408 -3.20 21.45 -6.06
CA SER A 408 -2.69 22.28 -4.96
C SER A 408 -1.72 21.51 -4.10
N ILE A 409 -0.58 22.11 -3.78
CA ILE A 409 0.38 21.57 -2.80
C ILE A 409 0.08 22.28 -1.47
N PRO A 410 -0.38 21.56 -0.42
CA PRO A 410 -0.93 22.19 0.79
C PRO A 410 0.13 22.71 1.77
N SER A 411 1.42 22.51 1.48
CA SER A 411 2.54 23.01 2.32
C SER A 411 3.67 23.55 1.45
N GLU A 412 4.39 24.52 1.98
CA GLU A 412 5.66 24.98 1.40
C GLU A 412 6.87 24.13 1.82
N ASP A 413 6.66 23.19 2.75
CA ASP A 413 7.70 22.25 3.17
C ASP A 413 8.18 21.41 1.97
N ARG A 414 9.45 21.05 2.00
CA ARG A 414 10.12 20.23 0.98
C ARG A 414 10.54 18.88 1.56
N ALA A 415 10.39 17.84 0.77
CA ALA A 415 11.07 16.59 1.07
C ALA A 415 12.58 16.77 0.90
N SER A 416 13.33 16.39 1.90
CA SER A 416 14.80 16.35 1.84
C SER A 416 15.25 15.10 1.11
N VAL A 417 16.13 15.24 0.10
CA VAL A 417 16.76 14.08 -0.54
C VAL A 417 17.95 13.66 0.26
N ALA A 418 17.98 12.40 0.65
CA ALA A 418 19.05 11.82 1.44
C ALA A 418 19.43 10.42 0.92
N GLU A 419 20.66 10.00 1.23
CA GLU A 419 21.06 8.61 1.01
C GLU A 419 20.24 7.68 1.92
N THR A 420 19.78 6.56 1.37
CA THR A 420 19.07 5.55 2.15
C THR A 420 19.93 5.11 3.33
N PRO A 421 19.41 5.13 4.56
CA PRO A 421 20.15 4.65 5.73
C PRO A 421 20.69 3.22 5.52
N PRO A 422 21.86 2.86 6.04
CA PRO A 422 22.51 1.58 5.76
C PRO A 422 21.61 0.36 5.93
N PHE A 423 20.81 0.32 7.00
CA PHE A 423 19.89 -0.78 7.29
C PHE A 423 18.73 -0.87 6.28
N ALA A 424 18.40 0.23 5.60
CA ALA A 424 17.29 0.28 4.62
C ALA A 424 17.77 0.14 3.16
N ARG A 425 19.07 0.19 2.89
CA ARG A 425 19.64 0.14 1.52
C ARG A 425 19.32 -1.15 0.77
N ALA A 426 19.25 -2.23 1.52
CA ALA A 426 18.84 -3.50 0.95
C ALA A 426 17.33 -3.54 0.60
N LEU A 427 16.54 -2.54 1.05
CA LEU A 427 15.08 -2.55 1.01
C LEU A 427 14.51 -1.89 -0.23
N SER A 428 15.20 -0.88 -0.78
CA SER A 428 14.60 -0.02 -1.80
C SER A 428 15.67 0.66 -2.64
N PHE A 429 15.36 0.90 -3.90
CA PHE A 429 16.14 1.81 -4.75
C PHE A 429 15.86 3.27 -4.37
N ALA A 430 14.60 3.61 -4.15
CA ALA A 430 14.16 4.90 -3.68
C ALA A 430 12.85 4.75 -2.89
N SER A 431 12.63 5.63 -1.91
CA SER A 431 11.40 5.60 -1.11
C SER A 431 11.10 6.96 -0.50
N MET A 432 9.81 7.25 -0.33
CA MET A 432 9.34 8.43 0.38
C MET A 432 9.01 8.07 1.83
N ASP A 433 9.61 8.77 2.78
CA ASP A 433 9.28 8.68 4.20
C ASP A 433 8.70 10.01 4.70
N THR A 434 7.44 9.99 5.08
CA THR A 434 6.70 11.15 5.59
C THR A 434 6.39 11.00 7.07
N PRO A 435 6.32 12.08 7.84
CA PRO A 435 5.89 12.02 9.24
C PRO A 435 4.44 11.56 9.33
N GLY A 436 4.13 10.79 10.36
CA GLY A 436 2.76 10.36 10.65
C GLY A 436 1.81 11.55 10.87
N PRO A 437 0.49 11.37 10.66
CA PRO A 437 -0.48 12.46 10.68
C PRO A 437 -0.68 13.11 12.07
N PHE A 438 -0.16 12.51 13.13
CA PHE A 438 -0.20 13.04 14.49
C PHE A 438 1.17 13.51 15.01
N GLU A 439 2.22 13.38 14.18
CA GLU A 439 3.55 13.89 14.55
C GLU A 439 3.54 15.42 14.70
N LYS A 440 4.02 15.89 15.85
CA LYS A 440 3.98 17.31 16.21
C LYS A 440 5.33 18.01 16.11
N LYS A 441 6.43 17.25 16.26
CA LYS A 441 7.79 17.79 16.34
C LYS A 441 8.63 17.50 15.12
N ALA A 442 8.77 16.24 14.76
CA ALA A 442 9.63 15.78 13.68
C ALA A 442 8.85 15.71 12.35
N LYS A 443 8.66 16.88 11.73
CA LYS A 443 7.85 17.06 10.52
C LYS A 443 8.61 16.88 9.21
N GLU A 444 9.91 16.57 9.29
CA GLU A 444 10.76 16.38 8.13
C GLU A 444 10.31 15.15 7.34
N ALA A 445 10.20 15.33 6.04
CA ALA A 445 9.99 14.26 5.08
C ALA A 445 11.29 13.98 4.33
N TYR A 446 11.56 12.71 4.04
CA TYR A 446 12.78 12.28 3.35
C TYR A 446 12.44 11.49 2.10
N TYR A 447 13.03 11.90 0.99
CA TYR A 447 13.12 11.08 -0.20
C TYR A 447 14.47 10.37 -0.18
N PHE A 448 14.45 9.11 0.18
CA PHE A 448 15.66 8.29 0.27
C PHE A 448 16.03 7.72 -1.09
N VAL A 449 17.32 7.73 -1.41
CA VAL A 449 17.91 7.18 -2.63
C VAL A 449 19.06 6.25 -2.25
N THR A 450 19.04 5.02 -2.77
CA THR A 450 20.05 4.02 -2.44
C THR A 450 21.23 4.12 -3.41
N LEU A 451 22.37 4.54 -2.89
CA LEU A 451 23.63 4.54 -3.64
C LEU A 451 24.24 3.14 -3.69
N PRO A 452 25.06 2.83 -4.72
CA PRO A 452 25.83 1.59 -4.73
C PRO A 452 26.83 1.55 -3.57
N GLU A 453 27.06 0.37 -3.00
CA GLU A 453 28.04 0.21 -1.93
C GLU A 453 29.48 0.37 -2.47
N LYS A 454 30.35 0.92 -1.63
CA LYS A 454 31.72 1.27 -2.03
C LYS A 454 32.59 0.06 -2.41
N ASP A 455 32.23 -1.12 -1.93
CA ASP A 455 32.96 -2.38 -2.16
C ASP A 455 32.36 -3.22 -3.31
N TRP A 456 31.33 -2.72 -3.99
CA TRP A 456 30.73 -3.45 -5.11
C TRP A 456 31.67 -3.48 -6.33
N PRO A 457 31.73 -4.62 -7.05
CA PRO A 457 32.37 -4.69 -8.35
C PRO A 457 31.72 -3.73 -9.35
N ALA A 458 32.51 -3.16 -10.27
CA ALA A 458 32.03 -2.20 -11.27
C ALA A 458 30.81 -2.68 -12.05
N LYS A 459 30.76 -3.97 -12.41
CA LYS A 459 29.59 -4.56 -13.10
C LYS A 459 28.32 -4.43 -12.26
N ARG A 460 28.39 -4.67 -10.95
CA ARG A 460 27.25 -4.57 -10.05
C ARG A 460 26.82 -3.11 -9.82
N VAL A 461 27.81 -2.19 -9.76
CA VAL A 461 27.52 -0.75 -9.72
C VAL A 461 26.71 -0.35 -10.95
N GLU A 462 27.17 -0.75 -12.15
CA GLU A 462 26.49 -0.48 -13.41
C GLU A 462 25.06 -1.06 -13.45
N GLU A 463 24.88 -2.32 -13.05
CA GLU A 463 23.57 -2.98 -12.96
C GLU A 463 22.63 -2.23 -12.01
N HIS A 464 23.12 -1.77 -10.87
CA HIS A 464 22.35 -0.95 -9.94
C HIS A 464 21.98 0.41 -10.53
N MET A 465 22.95 1.10 -11.13
CA MET A 465 22.75 2.44 -11.71
C MET A 465 21.80 2.46 -12.89
N ARG A 466 21.63 1.35 -13.61
CA ARG A 466 20.60 1.21 -14.67
C ARG A 466 19.18 1.39 -14.17
N SER A 467 18.94 1.12 -12.88
CA SER A 467 17.63 1.41 -12.24
C SER A 467 17.44 2.90 -11.93
N PHE A 468 18.47 3.71 -12.15
CA PHE A 468 18.47 5.15 -11.98
C PHE A 468 18.77 5.89 -13.30
N SER A 469 18.30 5.36 -14.45
CA SER A 469 18.39 6.14 -15.68
C SER A 469 17.75 7.52 -15.47
N PHE A 470 18.13 8.51 -16.26
CA PHE A 470 17.54 9.85 -16.15
C PHE A 470 16.02 9.84 -16.25
N GLN A 471 15.46 8.91 -17.03
CA GLN A 471 14.03 8.73 -17.19
C GLN A 471 13.39 8.02 -15.98
N ASP A 472 14.07 7.00 -15.43
CA ASP A 472 13.57 6.27 -14.25
C ASP A 472 13.64 7.16 -13.01
N VAL A 473 14.70 7.95 -12.81
CA VAL A 473 14.79 8.95 -11.74
C VAL A 473 13.61 9.93 -11.83
N LEU A 474 13.29 10.42 -13.03
CA LEU A 474 12.18 11.34 -13.21
C LEU A 474 10.83 10.66 -12.93
N ASN A 475 10.58 9.47 -13.50
CA ASN A 475 9.33 8.73 -13.33
C ASN A 475 9.11 8.28 -11.86
N THR A 476 10.15 7.77 -11.21
CA THR A 476 10.11 7.38 -9.79
C THR A 476 9.89 8.61 -8.89
N SER A 477 10.50 9.75 -9.19
CA SER A 477 10.28 10.99 -8.43
C SER A 477 8.86 11.54 -8.59
N VAL A 478 8.20 11.31 -9.73
CA VAL A 478 6.76 11.57 -9.88
C VAL A 478 5.95 10.68 -8.95
N HIS A 479 6.26 9.38 -8.89
CA HIS A 479 5.58 8.40 -8.04
C HIS A 479 5.76 8.74 -6.54
N GLU A 480 7.00 8.94 -6.12
CA GLU A 480 7.34 9.11 -4.71
C GLU A 480 7.01 10.53 -4.20
N ALA A 481 7.25 11.57 -5.00
CA ALA A 481 7.20 12.92 -4.47
C ALA A 481 6.12 13.81 -5.12
N TYR A 482 6.36 14.32 -6.35
CA TYR A 482 5.54 15.36 -6.96
C TYR A 482 4.92 14.92 -8.29
N PRO A 483 3.60 14.72 -8.36
CA PRO A 483 2.57 14.90 -7.34
C PRO A 483 2.17 13.62 -6.58
N GLY A 484 3.04 12.60 -6.51
CA GLY A 484 2.78 11.29 -5.92
C GLY A 484 2.59 11.28 -4.41
N HIS A 485 3.22 10.31 -3.74
CA HIS A 485 3.02 10.00 -2.31
C HIS A 485 3.24 11.18 -1.38
N TYR A 486 4.32 11.98 -1.57
CA TYR A 486 4.59 13.11 -0.69
C TYR A 486 3.43 14.11 -0.66
N VAL A 487 2.96 14.54 -1.83
CA VAL A 487 1.86 15.49 -1.92
C VAL A 487 0.56 14.88 -1.38
N GLN A 488 0.30 13.61 -1.66
CA GLN A 488 -0.86 12.90 -1.14
C GLN A 488 -0.89 12.88 0.39
N PHE A 489 0.23 12.57 1.05
CA PHE A 489 0.30 12.55 2.51
C PHE A 489 0.26 13.94 3.13
N LEU A 490 0.76 14.98 2.45
CA LEU A 490 0.50 16.36 2.88
C LEU A 490 -1.01 16.65 2.95
N TRP A 491 -1.78 16.20 1.96
CA TRP A 491 -3.25 16.33 1.97
C TRP A 491 -3.89 15.51 3.09
N VAL A 492 -3.46 14.26 3.33
CA VAL A 492 -3.95 13.41 4.43
C VAL A 492 -3.79 14.12 5.78
N ASN A 493 -2.65 14.78 6.00
CA ASN A 493 -2.38 15.51 7.23
C ASN A 493 -3.33 16.70 7.45
N THR A 494 -3.91 17.26 6.40
CA THR A 494 -4.92 18.36 6.50
C THR A 494 -6.34 17.84 6.73
N ASN A 495 -6.61 16.54 6.52
CA ASN A 495 -7.98 16.01 6.61
C ASN A 495 -8.51 16.13 8.05
N PRO A 496 -9.73 16.64 8.27
CA PRO A 496 -10.29 16.79 9.61
C PRO A 496 -10.74 15.47 10.25
N SER A 497 -11.02 14.42 9.45
CA SER A 497 -11.45 13.12 9.96
C SER A 497 -10.27 12.31 10.48
N LYS A 498 -10.35 11.88 11.75
CA LYS A 498 -9.39 10.94 12.35
C LYS A 498 -9.38 9.61 11.59
N VAL A 499 -10.54 9.14 11.13
CA VAL A 499 -10.67 7.92 10.33
C VAL A 499 -9.89 8.05 9.02
N ARG A 500 -10.04 9.17 8.30
CA ARG A 500 -9.36 9.42 7.02
C ARG A 500 -7.85 9.62 7.15
N LYS A 501 -7.38 10.05 8.33
CA LYS A 501 -5.95 10.12 8.67
C LYS A 501 -5.35 8.75 8.99
N LEU A 502 -6.17 7.83 9.50
CA LEU A 502 -5.72 6.56 10.05
C LEU A 502 -6.01 5.37 9.14
N ILE A 503 -7.00 5.46 8.27
CA ILE A 503 -7.36 4.36 7.38
C ILE A 503 -7.19 4.77 5.93
N GLY A 504 -6.16 4.22 5.30
CA GLY A 504 -5.90 4.29 3.87
C GLY A 504 -6.22 2.98 3.16
N CYS A 505 -6.00 2.96 1.86
CA CYS A 505 -6.25 1.81 1.00
C CYS A 505 -5.19 1.77 -0.10
N GLY A 506 -4.68 0.58 -0.39
CA GLY A 506 -3.60 0.39 -1.36
C GLY A 506 -3.98 0.88 -2.76
N SER A 507 -5.20 0.61 -3.22
CA SER A 507 -5.65 1.08 -4.53
C SER A 507 -5.79 2.61 -4.64
N ASN A 508 -5.98 3.32 -3.52
CA ASN A 508 -5.92 4.78 -3.53
C ASN A 508 -4.46 5.27 -3.50
N VAL A 509 -3.66 4.80 -2.56
CA VAL A 509 -2.28 5.28 -2.34
C VAL A 509 -1.38 4.96 -3.53
N GLU A 510 -1.22 3.67 -3.85
CA GLU A 510 -0.37 3.21 -4.95
C GLU A 510 -1.00 3.51 -6.32
N GLY A 511 -2.33 3.44 -6.39
CA GLY A 511 -3.08 3.79 -7.59
C GLY A 511 -2.92 5.26 -7.96
N TRP A 512 -2.91 6.17 -6.99
CA TRP A 512 -2.63 7.59 -7.20
C TRP A 512 -1.22 7.81 -7.75
N ALA A 513 -0.21 7.28 -7.07
CA ALA A 513 1.17 7.44 -7.49
C ALA A 513 1.40 6.88 -8.91
N HIS A 514 0.86 5.70 -9.21
CA HIS A 514 0.94 5.11 -10.54
C HIS A 514 0.10 5.86 -11.59
N TYR A 515 -1.03 6.47 -11.21
CA TYR A 515 -1.78 7.38 -12.06
C TYR A 515 -0.97 8.63 -12.40
N CYS A 516 -0.27 9.20 -11.42
CA CYS A 516 0.57 10.38 -11.60
C CYS A 516 1.68 10.16 -12.63
N GLU A 517 2.32 8.99 -12.65
CA GLU A 517 3.36 8.66 -13.64
C GLU A 517 2.86 8.87 -15.08
N GLN A 518 1.69 8.34 -15.40
CA GLN A 518 1.10 8.50 -16.72
C GLN A 518 0.57 9.91 -16.94
N MET A 519 -0.17 10.44 -15.98
CA MET A 519 -0.84 11.75 -16.07
C MET A 519 0.17 12.87 -16.29
N MET A 520 1.29 12.88 -15.59
CA MET A 520 2.31 13.93 -15.76
C MET A 520 2.90 13.96 -17.16
N VAL A 521 3.16 12.79 -17.74
CA VAL A 521 3.65 12.70 -19.14
C VAL A 521 2.55 13.10 -20.14
N ASP A 522 1.28 12.75 -19.85
CA ASP A 522 0.13 13.17 -20.68
C ASP A 522 -0.08 14.70 -20.64
N GLU A 523 0.22 15.35 -19.50
CA GLU A 523 0.17 16.82 -19.32
C GLU A 523 1.44 17.54 -19.84
N GLY A 524 2.37 16.81 -20.45
CA GLY A 524 3.53 17.36 -21.15
C GLY A 524 4.83 17.41 -20.36
N LEU A 525 4.93 16.69 -19.24
CA LEU A 525 6.23 16.49 -18.57
C LEU A 525 7.22 15.87 -19.56
N GLY A 526 8.44 16.40 -19.60
CA GLY A 526 9.47 15.98 -20.55
C GLY A 526 9.27 16.50 -21.96
N SER A 527 8.31 17.42 -22.20
CA SER A 527 8.09 18.06 -23.50
C SER A 527 7.99 17.10 -24.70
N GLY A 528 7.36 15.94 -24.48
CA GLY A 528 7.17 14.91 -25.50
C GLY A 528 8.35 13.94 -25.64
N ASP A 529 9.24 13.86 -24.67
CA ASP A 529 10.34 12.87 -24.66
C ASP A 529 9.78 11.44 -24.67
N LEU A 530 9.91 10.77 -25.83
CA LEU A 530 9.47 9.39 -26.00
C LEU A 530 10.25 8.41 -25.13
N LYS A 531 11.46 8.75 -24.67
CA LYS A 531 12.23 7.88 -23.77
C LYS A 531 11.61 7.87 -22.38
N LEU A 532 11.16 9.05 -21.88
CA LEU A 532 10.41 9.13 -20.65
C LEU A 532 9.11 8.32 -20.73
N ARG A 533 8.37 8.45 -21.84
CA ARG A 533 7.17 7.65 -22.09
C ARG A 533 7.47 6.15 -22.10
N LEU A 534 8.60 5.73 -22.68
CA LEU A 534 8.98 4.32 -22.75
C LEU A 534 9.32 3.77 -21.37
N ALA A 535 10.05 4.51 -20.53
CA ALA A 535 10.35 4.14 -19.15
C ALA A 535 9.07 4.04 -18.31
N GLN A 536 8.18 5.04 -18.39
CA GLN A 536 6.87 5.00 -17.72
C GLN A 536 6.02 3.78 -18.14
N LEU A 537 6.04 3.40 -19.42
CA LEU A 537 5.32 2.23 -19.92
C LEU A 537 5.94 0.92 -19.41
N HIS A 538 7.28 0.83 -19.30
CA HIS A 538 7.96 -0.33 -18.73
C HIS A 538 7.58 -0.55 -17.27
N ASP A 539 7.55 0.51 -16.47
CA ASP A 539 7.08 0.46 -15.09
C ASP A 539 5.59 0.08 -15.00
N ALA A 540 4.77 0.59 -15.90
CA ALA A 540 3.36 0.22 -15.98
C ALA A 540 3.14 -1.26 -16.31
N LEU A 541 3.98 -1.83 -17.19
CA LEU A 541 3.97 -3.26 -17.52
C LEU A 541 4.31 -4.13 -16.29
N LEU A 542 5.34 -3.75 -15.52
CA LEU A 542 5.68 -4.44 -14.27
C LEU A 542 4.49 -4.48 -13.31
N ARG A 543 3.86 -3.33 -13.05
CA ARG A 543 2.70 -3.21 -12.13
C ARG A 543 1.46 -3.92 -12.67
N CYS A 544 1.28 -3.96 -13.99
CA CYS A 544 0.20 -4.74 -14.61
C CYS A 544 0.44 -6.25 -14.51
N CYS A 545 1.68 -6.71 -14.58
CA CYS A 545 2.02 -8.10 -14.29
C CYS A 545 1.76 -8.45 -12.83
N ARG A 546 2.09 -7.58 -11.85
CA ARG A 546 1.70 -7.75 -10.44
C ARG A 546 0.19 -7.97 -10.29
N TYR A 547 -0.61 -7.17 -11.03
CA TYR A 547 -2.07 -7.30 -11.01
C TYR A 547 -2.56 -8.70 -11.38
N LEU A 548 -2.03 -9.25 -12.47
CA LEU A 548 -2.45 -10.54 -13.00
C LEU A 548 -1.89 -11.71 -12.19
N VAL A 549 -0.64 -11.61 -11.80
CA VAL A 549 0.06 -12.63 -10.99
C VAL A 549 -0.58 -12.75 -9.61
N ALA A 550 -0.93 -11.62 -8.93
CA ALA A 550 -1.65 -11.67 -7.65
C ALA A 550 -2.92 -12.52 -7.74
N ILE A 551 -3.75 -12.26 -8.75
CA ILE A 551 -4.98 -13.02 -8.95
C ILE A 551 -4.66 -14.50 -9.16
N LYS A 552 -3.75 -14.83 -10.08
CA LYS A 552 -3.44 -16.22 -10.44
C LYS A 552 -2.78 -17.01 -9.31
N MET A 553 -1.85 -16.41 -8.57
CA MET A 553 -1.21 -17.06 -7.42
C MET A 553 -2.22 -17.41 -6.33
N HIS A 554 -3.17 -16.51 -6.05
CA HIS A 554 -4.09 -16.68 -4.94
C HIS A 554 -5.42 -17.33 -5.28
N THR A 555 -5.74 -17.53 -6.58
CA THR A 555 -6.97 -18.21 -7.01
C THR A 555 -6.71 -19.50 -7.78
N ASP A 556 -5.70 -19.53 -8.65
CA ASP A 556 -5.39 -20.64 -9.57
C ASP A 556 -4.11 -21.41 -9.19
N LYS A 557 -3.49 -21.06 -8.05
CA LYS A 557 -2.25 -21.72 -7.55
C LYS A 557 -1.05 -21.59 -8.50
N MET A 558 -0.96 -20.47 -9.26
CA MET A 558 0.21 -20.17 -10.07
C MET A 558 1.48 -20.25 -9.23
N THR A 559 2.47 -20.99 -9.69
CA THR A 559 3.73 -21.18 -8.97
C THR A 559 4.65 -19.97 -9.08
N VAL A 560 5.67 -19.88 -8.23
CA VAL A 560 6.69 -18.80 -8.29
C VAL A 560 7.41 -18.83 -9.65
N GLU A 561 7.72 -20.02 -10.18
CA GLU A 561 8.39 -20.16 -11.48
C GLU A 561 7.50 -19.67 -12.63
N GLU A 562 6.24 -20.10 -12.68
CA GLU A 562 5.28 -19.64 -13.68
C GLU A 562 5.05 -18.12 -13.60
N ALA A 563 5.04 -17.54 -12.40
CA ALA A 563 4.93 -16.10 -12.18
C ALA A 563 6.20 -15.38 -12.65
N THR A 564 7.37 -15.93 -12.36
CA THR A 564 8.66 -15.43 -12.86
C THR A 564 8.67 -15.36 -14.38
N ASP A 565 8.29 -16.47 -15.04
CA ASP A 565 8.19 -16.52 -16.49
C ASP A 565 7.16 -15.53 -17.04
N PHE A 566 6.07 -15.29 -16.32
CA PHE A 566 5.08 -14.28 -16.70
C PHE A 566 5.66 -12.85 -16.66
N PHE A 567 6.39 -12.50 -15.60
CA PHE A 567 7.07 -11.20 -15.52
C PHE A 567 8.09 -10.99 -16.63
N VAL A 568 8.87 -12.03 -16.95
CA VAL A 568 9.87 -11.96 -18.02
C VAL A 568 9.21 -11.79 -19.38
N ARG A 569 8.25 -12.66 -19.69
CA ARG A 569 7.64 -12.72 -21.03
C ARG A 569 6.65 -11.59 -21.28
N GLU A 570 5.78 -11.31 -20.32
CA GLU A 570 4.69 -10.35 -20.50
C GLU A 570 5.02 -8.93 -20.02
N GLY A 571 5.86 -8.83 -18.99
CA GLY A 571 6.29 -7.55 -18.37
C GLY A 571 7.64 -7.06 -18.86
N PHE A 572 8.32 -7.85 -19.70
CA PHE A 572 9.65 -7.54 -20.24
C PHE A 572 10.71 -7.31 -19.16
N GLN A 573 10.55 -8.01 -18.01
CA GLN A 573 11.44 -7.90 -16.88
C GLN A 573 12.66 -8.83 -17.05
N GLU A 574 13.79 -8.43 -16.47
CA GLU A 574 14.91 -9.34 -16.28
C GLU A 574 14.51 -10.48 -15.33
N ARG A 575 15.02 -11.71 -15.56
CA ARG A 575 14.60 -12.88 -14.79
C ARG A 575 14.79 -12.71 -13.28
N ALA A 576 15.90 -12.12 -12.84
CA ALA A 576 16.16 -11.88 -11.43
C ALA A 576 15.11 -10.92 -10.80
N ASN A 577 14.67 -9.91 -11.55
CA ASN A 577 13.57 -9.04 -11.13
C ASN A 577 12.22 -9.77 -11.11
N GLY A 578 11.95 -10.57 -12.16
CA GLY A 578 10.74 -11.40 -12.22
C GLY A 578 10.62 -12.38 -11.06
N GLU A 579 11.72 -13.06 -10.69
CA GLU A 579 11.76 -13.98 -9.54
C GLU A 579 11.47 -13.24 -8.22
N ARG A 580 12.07 -12.08 -8.03
CA ARG A 580 11.83 -11.24 -6.86
C ARG A 580 10.36 -10.83 -6.74
N GLU A 581 9.77 -10.35 -7.83
CA GLU A 581 8.37 -9.95 -7.88
C GLU A 581 7.41 -11.14 -7.66
N ALA A 582 7.74 -12.30 -8.21
CA ALA A 582 6.98 -13.53 -8.01
C ALA A 582 7.02 -14.00 -6.54
N LYS A 583 8.19 -13.95 -5.88
CA LYS A 583 8.32 -14.25 -4.46
C LYS A 583 7.50 -13.26 -3.61
N ARG A 584 7.56 -11.96 -3.89
CA ARG A 584 6.73 -10.95 -3.24
C ARG A 584 5.25 -11.30 -3.34
N GLY A 585 4.77 -11.67 -4.53
CA GLY A 585 3.37 -12.02 -4.76
C GLY A 585 2.85 -13.16 -3.89
N THR A 586 3.71 -14.02 -3.34
CA THR A 586 3.29 -15.11 -2.46
C THR A 586 2.77 -14.63 -1.11
N SER A 587 3.32 -13.54 -0.56
CA SER A 587 2.98 -12.98 0.75
C SER A 587 2.24 -11.64 0.66
N ASP A 588 2.22 -10.98 -0.51
CA ASP A 588 1.47 -9.75 -0.78
C ASP A 588 0.32 -10.02 -1.78
N PRO A 589 -0.78 -10.64 -1.34
CA PRO A 589 -1.88 -11.05 -2.21
C PRO A 589 -2.60 -9.87 -2.88
N THR A 590 -2.43 -8.68 -2.34
CA THR A 590 -3.11 -7.48 -2.80
C THR A 590 -2.23 -6.50 -3.58
N TYR A 591 -1.02 -6.90 -4.01
CA TYR A 591 -0.16 -6.01 -4.80
C TYR A 591 -0.69 -5.72 -6.24
N LEU A 592 -1.89 -6.20 -6.57
CA LEU A 592 -2.66 -5.75 -7.75
C LEU A 592 -3.08 -4.27 -7.64
N VAL A 593 -3.05 -3.67 -6.47
CA VAL A 593 -3.61 -2.33 -6.13
C VAL A 593 -3.06 -1.19 -6.99
N TYR A 594 -1.82 -1.25 -7.46
CA TYR A 594 -1.21 -0.26 -8.33
C TYR A 594 -2.04 -0.01 -9.60
N THR A 595 -2.19 -1.04 -10.42
CA THR A 595 -2.94 -0.96 -11.69
C THR A 595 -4.44 -0.85 -11.44
N LEU A 596 -4.97 -1.56 -10.43
CA LEU A 596 -6.38 -1.47 -10.06
C LEU A 596 -6.77 -0.02 -9.73
N GLY A 597 -6.04 0.59 -8.81
CA GLY A 597 -6.30 1.95 -8.37
C GLY A 597 -6.15 2.98 -9.47
N LYS A 598 -5.08 2.89 -10.28
CA LYS A 598 -4.91 3.74 -11.46
C LYS A 598 -6.12 3.68 -12.38
N LEU A 599 -6.61 2.49 -12.71
CA LEU A 599 -7.76 2.32 -13.59
C LEU A 599 -9.05 2.88 -12.95
N GLN A 600 -9.24 2.70 -11.65
CA GLN A 600 -10.36 3.26 -10.89
C GLN A 600 -10.32 4.79 -10.86
N ILE A 601 -9.14 5.38 -10.66
CA ILE A 601 -8.95 6.84 -10.64
C ILE A 601 -9.21 7.45 -12.02
N ILE A 602 -8.72 6.82 -13.09
CA ILE A 602 -8.99 7.26 -14.47
C ILE A 602 -10.50 7.23 -14.75
N ALA A 603 -11.18 6.14 -14.40
CA ALA A 603 -12.63 6.02 -14.58
C ALA A 603 -13.39 7.09 -13.78
N LEU A 604 -13.03 7.32 -12.51
CA LEU A 604 -13.62 8.35 -11.68
C LEU A 604 -13.38 9.75 -12.24
N ARG A 605 -12.17 10.04 -12.74
CA ARG A 605 -11.86 11.33 -13.39
C ARG A 605 -12.78 11.57 -14.58
N ASP A 606 -13.00 10.56 -15.40
CA ASP A 606 -13.86 10.66 -16.58
C ASP A 606 -15.36 10.84 -16.20
N GLU A 607 -15.83 10.17 -15.14
CA GLU A 607 -17.17 10.37 -14.58
C GLU A 607 -17.31 11.79 -13.99
N TYR A 608 -16.34 12.25 -13.23
CA TYR A 608 -16.31 13.58 -12.64
C TYR A 608 -16.30 14.67 -13.73
N LYS A 609 -15.50 14.47 -14.79
CA LYS A 609 -15.49 15.36 -15.95
C LYS A 609 -16.86 15.48 -16.60
N LYS A 610 -17.57 14.36 -16.77
CA LYS A 610 -18.93 14.35 -17.33
C LYS A 610 -19.91 15.08 -16.39
N SER A 611 -19.79 14.89 -15.08
CA SER A 611 -20.68 15.54 -14.09
C SER A 611 -20.48 17.04 -14.00
N LYS A 612 -19.25 17.53 -14.19
CA LYS A 612 -18.90 18.95 -14.10
C LYS A 612 -19.06 19.71 -15.43
N GLY A 613 -19.05 19.01 -16.55
CA GLY A 613 -19.17 19.64 -17.88
C GLY A 613 -18.13 20.74 -18.08
N GLN A 614 -18.57 21.98 -18.31
CA GLN A 614 -17.71 23.13 -18.55
C GLN A 614 -16.93 23.61 -17.30
N GLU A 615 -17.40 23.27 -16.10
CA GLU A 615 -16.72 23.63 -14.83
C GLU A 615 -15.56 22.67 -14.49
N TYR A 616 -15.35 21.65 -15.30
CA TYR A 616 -14.27 20.70 -15.07
C TYR A 616 -12.90 21.35 -15.24
N SER A 617 -12.01 21.08 -14.28
CA SER A 617 -10.57 21.26 -14.44
C SER A 617 -9.84 20.07 -13.84
N LEU A 618 -8.67 19.74 -14.39
CA LEU A 618 -7.84 18.66 -13.87
C LEU A 618 -7.44 18.93 -12.42
N LYS A 619 -6.99 20.15 -12.14
CA LYS A 619 -6.68 20.61 -10.77
C LYS A 619 -7.86 20.46 -9.83
N GLY A 620 -9.06 20.87 -10.26
CA GLY A 620 -10.27 20.74 -9.44
C GLY A 620 -10.63 19.29 -9.12
N PHE A 621 -10.42 18.36 -10.04
CA PHE A 621 -10.56 16.92 -9.79
C PHE A 621 -9.51 16.42 -8.78
N HIS A 622 -8.24 16.75 -8.99
CA HIS A 622 -7.16 16.28 -8.11
C HIS A 622 -7.31 16.83 -6.69
N ASP A 623 -7.59 18.11 -6.53
CA ASP A 623 -7.80 18.71 -5.21
C ASP A 623 -9.00 18.09 -4.48
N ALA A 624 -10.10 17.83 -5.20
CA ALA A 624 -11.26 17.15 -4.65
C ALA A 624 -10.93 15.71 -4.25
N PHE A 625 -10.21 14.97 -5.08
CA PHE A 625 -9.76 13.61 -4.80
C PHE A 625 -8.86 13.58 -3.55
N MET A 626 -7.81 14.41 -3.49
CA MET A 626 -6.86 14.49 -2.38
C MET A 626 -7.53 14.87 -1.06
N SER A 627 -8.52 15.77 -1.09
CA SER A 627 -9.21 16.24 0.12
C SER A 627 -9.99 15.14 0.84
N THR A 628 -10.26 14.01 0.19
CA THR A 628 -10.96 12.87 0.80
C THR A 628 -10.07 12.01 1.70
N GLY A 629 -8.75 12.24 1.72
CA GLY A 629 -7.77 11.32 2.29
C GLY A 629 -7.46 10.16 1.33
N CYS A 630 -7.12 8.99 1.88
CA CYS A 630 -6.75 7.82 1.09
C CYS A 630 -7.73 6.63 1.22
N PRO A 631 -9.07 6.82 1.29
CA PRO A 631 -10.00 5.70 1.39
C PRO A 631 -10.10 4.96 0.04
N PRO A 632 -10.71 3.77 -0.01
CA PRO A 632 -11.03 3.09 -1.27
C PRO A 632 -11.69 4.01 -2.29
N VAL A 633 -11.30 3.91 -3.56
CA VAL A 633 -11.79 4.80 -4.63
C VAL A 633 -13.32 4.77 -4.76
N LYS A 634 -13.96 3.66 -4.37
CA LYS A 634 -15.44 3.56 -4.28
C LYS A 634 -16.04 4.58 -3.31
N LEU A 635 -15.38 4.87 -2.18
CA LEU A 635 -15.81 5.91 -1.23
C LEU A 635 -15.54 7.32 -1.78
N VAL A 636 -14.38 7.52 -2.41
CA VAL A 636 -14.06 8.79 -3.08
C VAL A 636 -15.10 9.11 -4.15
N ARG A 637 -15.49 8.12 -4.94
CA ARG A 637 -16.53 8.26 -5.97
C ARG A 637 -17.87 8.72 -5.38
N ALA A 638 -18.29 8.07 -4.29
CA ALA A 638 -19.53 8.43 -3.62
C ALA A 638 -19.53 9.90 -3.16
N GLU A 639 -18.41 10.36 -2.63
CA GLU A 639 -18.25 11.73 -2.14
C GLU A 639 -18.18 12.77 -3.28
N LEU A 640 -17.36 12.52 -4.31
CA LEU A 640 -17.15 13.46 -5.41
C LEU A 640 -18.37 13.61 -6.32
N LEU A 641 -19.14 12.55 -6.50
CA LEU A 641 -20.32 12.54 -7.36
C LEU A 641 -21.64 12.71 -6.59
N ASN A 642 -21.59 12.86 -5.25
CA ASN A 642 -22.75 12.85 -4.36
C ASN A 642 -23.68 11.63 -4.60
N ASP A 643 -23.09 10.47 -4.91
CA ASP A 643 -23.80 9.22 -5.16
C ASP A 643 -23.56 8.23 -4.02
N TYR A 644 -24.40 8.30 -3.00
CA TYR A 644 -24.31 7.45 -1.81
C TYR A 644 -25.16 6.17 -1.90
N SER A 645 -25.63 5.80 -3.09
CA SER A 645 -26.51 4.64 -3.31
C SER A 645 -25.90 3.32 -2.83
N ALA A 646 -24.58 3.16 -2.93
CA ALA A 646 -23.84 2.01 -2.41
C ALA A 646 -23.71 1.99 -0.86
N PHE A 647 -24.09 3.08 -0.18
CA PHE A 647 -23.99 3.25 1.27
C PHE A 647 -25.33 3.69 1.87
N PRO A 648 -26.38 2.84 1.80
CA PRO A 648 -27.74 3.22 2.16
C PRO A 648 -27.87 3.52 3.66
N VAL A 649 -28.81 4.38 3.99
CA VAL A 649 -29.23 4.64 5.36
C VAL A 649 -29.91 3.39 5.92
N SER A 650 -29.37 2.83 7.00
CA SER A 650 -29.98 1.70 7.72
C SER A 650 -30.63 2.22 8.99
N THR A 651 -31.95 2.20 9.06
CA THR A 651 -32.71 2.44 10.28
C THR A 651 -32.80 1.15 11.08
N LYS A 652 -31.81 0.82 11.87
CA LYS A 652 -31.96 -0.22 12.91
C LYS A 652 -32.65 0.42 14.10
N ASN A 653 -33.82 -0.08 14.49
CA ASN A 653 -34.50 0.30 15.73
C ASN A 653 -33.57 -0.04 16.92
N VAL A 654 -32.77 0.88 17.35
CA VAL A 654 -32.02 0.78 18.61
C VAL A 654 -33.05 0.96 19.72
N LYS A 655 -33.48 -0.12 20.36
CA LYS A 655 -34.22 0.00 21.63
C LYS A 655 -33.30 0.73 22.62
N PRO A 656 -33.75 1.86 23.21
CA PRO A 656 -32.94 2.58 24.18
C PRO A 656 -32.56 1.64 25.33
N ALA A 657 -31.27 1.63 25.68
CA ALA A 657 -30.77 0.90 26.85
C ALA A 657 -31.54 1.39 28.07
N LYS A 658 -32.25 0.48 28.75
CA LYS A 658 -32.88 0.79 30.04
C LYS A 658 -31.80 1.29 30.98
N LYS A 659 -31.91 2.56 31.45
CA LYS A 659 -31.13 3.07 32.56
C LYS A 659 -31.33 2.14 33.77
N LYS A 660 -30.26 1.50 34.21
CA LYS A 660 -30.20 0.90 35.55
C LYS A 660 -29.65 1.92 36.53
#